data_f71107579bf1eb0e139518631a4b2537
#
_entry.id   f71107579bf1eb0e139518631a4b2537
#
_cell.length_a   1.000
_cell.length_b   1.000
_cell.length_c   1.000
_cell.angle_alpha   90.00
_cell.angle_beta   90.00
_cell.angle_gamma   90.00
#
_symmetry.space_group_name_H-M   'P 1'
#
loop_
_entity.id
_entity.type
_entity.pdbx_description
1 polymer ?
#
loop_
_entity_poly.entity_id
_entity_poly.type
_entity_poly.pdbx_seq_one_letter_code
_entity_poly.pdbx_strand_id
1 'polypeptide(L)'
;MLLRNAIIILASLSTAAAKVSFNNDIRPLLSNTCLRCHGPDENKRKAKRRLDTREGAAAENDGVRAIVAGNIDASELIHRITTEDPDELMPPAKSGKRFTPEQIALFKQWIKEGAEYETHWSYVKPVRPEIPEIANKNATIGNAIDAFLQVRRDREGLSSSPEADRHTLIRRLSLDLTGLPPAIAEVDTFTADNSPGSYPELVDRLLAKPAFGEHWARMWLDLARYADSSGYADDPARTIWAYRDYVIRAFNNNKPFDQFTIEQMAGDLLEKPTSEQLVATAFHRNTQTNNEGGTNDEEYRNVAIVDRVNTTMATWMGTTMACAQCHTHKYDPISQEEYFRMFAILNQTQDADRRDESPTVPVLSGAQKQQQEEIETRIAELEKLLVAPDTQNLAALVKWEAGLVGEKKQWLALGEISARAESGATFTRLDDGSYLVGGKSAPTDTYTIEGIAKNTAITAVRLDVLNHESLSHGKGPGRKKGNFVLNEIELVSAADSPSKRGRFVRIDLPGKDKILNIAEVQVFSGAENVALKGKASQAGNYADAVAGRAIDGNTNGKYQAGSVAHAALGRETLFWEVDLGEQRDISRIVVWNRTDAGVGPRLDGFKLSLLDDKRGTVWSETYKKAPQREKEISLGGGQRAVFSLATSSFDQEKFGVALAIDGNAGEHSGWAVAPQAGKDHHAVFELASSLPGGKLQFILRQTYGEHAIGRFKISVSSSSQAHRALPHKLAEIIAIPVKKRSETQAAELLHHFSGLNPQTIKTSAELTKLRRQLAGLKPTTTVPVMRELAAG
;
A
#
# COMPACT_ATOMS: atom_id res chain seq x y z
N MET A 1 96.94 -40.68 13.51
CA MET A 1 96.82 -40.78 12.04
C MET A 1 95.35 -40.68 11.66
N LEU A 2 95.04 -39.83 10.72
CA LEU A 2 93.77 -39.46 9.99
C LEU A 2 93.15 -38.18 10.48
N LEU A 3 93.55 -37.08 9.76
CA LEU A 3 92.84 -35.83 9.65
C LEU A 3 91.51 -36.07 8.96
N ARG A 4 90.45 -35.50 9.52
CA ARG A 4 89.21 -35.31 8.78
C ARG A 4 88.96 -33.79 8.57
N ASN A 5 89.13 -33.37 7.33
CA ASN A 5 88.82 -32.04 6.88
C ASN A 5 87.32 -31.79 6.99
N ALA A 6 86.90 -30.84 7.83
CA ALA A 6 85.54 -30.30 7.82
C ALA A 6 85.50 -29.13 6.83
N ILE A 7 84.87 -29.34 5.66
CA ILE A 7 84.54 -28.27 4.71
C ILE A 7 83.32 -27.59 5.28
N ILE A 8 83.45 -26.34 5.79
CA ILE A 8 82.37 -25.45 6.16
C ILE A 8 81.91 -24.86 4.82
N ILE A 9 80.76 -25.36 4.29
CA ILE A 9 79.99 -24.66 3.24
C ILE A 9 79.28 -23.50 3.88
N LEU A 10 79.80 -22.26 3.72
CA LEU A 10 79.05 -21.04 3.96
C LEU A 10 77.94 -20.95 2.88
N ALA A 11 76.74 -21.41 3.18
CA ALA A 11 75.59 -21.09 2.42
C ALA A 11 75.32 -19.60 2.64
N SER A 12 75.71 -18.74 1.70
CA SER A 12 75.30 -17.38 1.54
C SER A 12 73.82 -17.39 1.32
N LEU A 13 72.97 -17.22 2.39
CA LEU A 13 71.57 -16.83 2.32
C LEU A 13 71.54 -15.43 1.70
N SER A 14 71.47 -15.35 0.36
CA SER A 14 71.02 -14.14 -0.30
C SER A 14 69.58 -13.93 0.11
N THR A 15 69.32 -13.10 1.13
CA THR A 15 68.03 -12.51 1.34
C THR A 15 67.71 -11.71 0.08
N ALA A 16 66.95 -12.26 -0.85
CA ALA A 16 66.37 -11.50 -1.94
C ALA A 16 65.60 -10.34 -1.28
N ALA A 17 66.17 -9.14 -1.38
CA ALA A 17 65.47 -7.93 -0.94
C ALA A 17 64.11 -7.92 -1.64
N ALA A 18 63.03 -7.79 -0.86
CA ALA A 18 61.68 -7.75 -1.43
C ALA A 18 61.62 -6.63 -2.48
N LYS A 19 61.11 -6.93 -3.68
CA LYS A 19 60.91 -5.96 -4.75
C LYS A 19 60.08 -4.77 -4.23
N VAL A 20 60.49 -3.55 -4.58
CA VAL A 20 59.76 -2.34 -4.16
C VAL A 20 58.37 -2.33 -4.80
N SER A 21 57.34 -2.26 -3.97
CA SER A 21 55.94 -2.20 -4.41
C SER A 21 55.55 -0.76 -4.79
N PHE A 22 55.10 -0.59 -6.02
CA PHE A 22 54.60 0.70 -6.42
C PHE A 22 53.43 1.17 -5.54
N ASN A 23 52.47 0.32 -5.25
CA ASN A 23 51.28 0.69 -4.45
C ASN A 23 51.59 0.99 -2.98
N ASN A 24 52.52 0.23 -2.36
CA ASN A 24 52.80 0.36 -0.93
C ASN A 24 53.90 1.39 -0.63
N ASP A 25 54.93 1.47 -1.48
CA ASP A 25 56.16 2.23 -1.19
C ASP A 25 56.27 3.53 -2.00
N ILE A 26 55.89 3.52 -3.28
CA ILE A 26 56.11 4.66 -4.21
C ILE A 26 54.87 5.53 -4.40
N ARG A 27 53.70 4.94 -4.63
CA ARG A 27 52.44 5.70 -4.84
C ARG A 27 52.12 6.66 -3.70
N PRO A 28 52.21 6.30 -2.40
CA PRO A 28 52.02 7.25 -1.32
C PRO A 28 52.96 8.46 -1.34
N LEU A 29 54.21 8.24 -1.70
CA LEU A 29 55.19 9.33 -1.80
C LEU A 29 54.86 10.26 -2.95
N LEU A 30 54.57 9.74 -4.14
CA LEU A 30 54.13 10.53 -5.30
C LEU A 30 52.86 11.29 -5.01
N SER A 31 51.83 10.63 -4.48
CA SER A 31 50.55 11.24 -4.20
C SER A 31 50.63 12.37 -3.19
N ASN A 32 51.41 12.17 -2.14
CA ASN A 32 51.54 13.18 -1.09
C ASN A 32 52.35 14.40 -1.53
N THR A 33 53.29 14.22 -2.50
CA THR A 33 54.30 15.24 -2.77
C THR A 33 54.24 15.75 -4.20
N CYS A 34 54.09 14.91 -5.22
CA CYS A 34 54.27 15.24 -6.63
C CYS A 34 52.93 15.45 -7.39
N LEU A 35 51.88 14.62 -7.14
CA LEU A 35 50.71 14.53 -8.00
C LEU A 35 49.82 15.78 -7.97
N ARG A 36 49.93 16.66 -6.98
CA ARG A 36 49.26 17.96 -7.01
C ARG A 36 49.61 18.81 -8.22
N CYS A 37 50.92 18.71 -8.66
CA CYS A 37 51.42 19.50 -9.80
C CYS A 37 51.80 18.65 -11.02
N HIS A 38 51.96 17.32 -10.86
CA HIS A 38 52.36 16.36 -11.89
C HIS A 38 51.41 15.17 -11.96
N GLY A 39 50.12 15.37 -11.66
CA GLY A 39 49.09 14.37 -11.64
C GLY A 39 48.07 14.50 -12.77
N PRO A 40 46.93 13.87 -12.62
CA PRO A 40 45.89 13.79 -13.65
C PRO A 40 45.20 15.13 -13.98
N ASP A 41 45.14 16.06 -13.04
CA ASP A 41 44.48 17.38 -13.23
C ASP A 41 45.26 18.26 -14.22
N GLU A 42 44.73 18.41 -15.43
CA GLU A 42 45.37 19.21 -16.50
C GLU A 42 45.50 20.68 -16.17
N ASN A 43 44.51 21.22 -15.45
CA ASN A 43 44.47 22.64 -15.10
C ASN A 43 45.57 23.04 -14.09
N LYS A 44 46.02 22.09 -13.28
CA LYS A 44 47.04 22.29 -12.25
C LYS A 44 48.39 21.71 -12.64
N ARG A 45 48.47 20.98 -13.77
CA ARG A 45 49.71 20.33 -14.24
C ARG A 45 50.78 21.32 -14.60
N LYS A 46 51.95 21.13 -14.04
CA LYS A 46 53.17 21.97 -14.34
C LYS A 46 54.10 21.23 -15.28
N ALA A 47 54.78 22.00 -16.12
CA ALA A 47 55.76 21.53 -17.10
C ALA A 47 55.23 20.35 -17.99
N LYS A 48 53.91 20.30 -18.20
CA LYS A 48 53.27 19.21 -18.97
C LYS A 48 53.64 17.77 -18.54
N ARG A 49 54.20 17.61 -17.32
CA ARG A 49 54.68 16.33 -16.81
C ARG A 49 53.61 15.63 -16.00
N ARG A 50 53.52 14.33 -16.22
CA ARG A 50 52.55 13.43 -15.52
C ARG A 50 53.33 12.29 -14.89
N LEU A 51 53.18 12.13 -13.56
CA LEU A 51 53.90 11.09 -12.77
C LEU A 51 52.96 10.02 -12.21
N ASP A 52 51.69 10.14 -12.50
CA ASP A 52 50.67 9.21 -12.00
C ASP A 52 50.46 7.97 -12.94
N THR A 53 50.99 8.07 -14.18
CA THR A 53 50.97 6.96 -15.16
C THR A 53 52.39 6.67 -15.67
N ARG A 54 52.62 5.40 -16.07
CA ARG A 54 53.89 4.94 -16.62
C ARG A 54 54.22 5.72 -17.90
N GLU A 55 53.24 5.84 -18.79
CA GLU A 55 53.40 6.54 -20.10
C GLU A 55 53.77 8.00 -19.88
N GLY A 56 53.05 8.66 -18.95
CA GLY A 56 53.30 10.08 -18.65
C GLY A 56 54.68 10.31 -17.98
N ALA A 57 55.11 9.45 -17.11
CA ALA A 57 56.41 9.52 -16.44
C ALA A 57 57.58 9.20 -17.38
N ALA A 58 57.38 8.29 -18.36
CA ALA A 58 58.37 7.96 -19.36
C ALA A 58 58.36 8.89 -20.58
N ALA A 59 57.35 9.76 -20.73
CA ALA A 59 57.22 10.69 -21.83
C ALA A 59 58.42 11.69 -21.86
N GLU A 60 58.95 11.92 -23.04
CA GLU A 60 59.98 12.90 -23.23
C GLU A 60 59.36 14.30 -23.38
N ASN A 61 59.72 15.22 -22.53
CA ASN A 61 59.33 16.62 -22.62
C ASN A 61 60.62 17.48 -22.58
N ASP A 62 60.77 18.32 -23.56
CA ASP A 62 61.97 19.20 -23.71
C ASP A 62 63.30 18.46 -23.62
N GLY A 63 63.38 17.25 -24.26
CA GLY A 63 64.57 16.40 -24.29
C GLY A 63 64.84 15.60 -23.00
N VAL A 64 63.95 15.67 -21.99
CA VAL A 64 64.17 15.06 -20.69
C VAL A 64 62.99 14.13 -20.31
N ARG A 65 63.27 13.01 -19.73
CA ARG A 65 62.27 12.03 -19.21
C ARG A 65 62.29 12.08 -17.70
N ALA A 66 61.10 12.10 -17.11
CA ALA A 66 60.99 12.10 -15.66
C ALA A 66 61.52 10.80 -15.04
N ILE A 67 61.23 9.69 -15.69
CA ILE A 67 61.67 8.35 -15.27
C ILE A 67 62.12 7.56 -16.48
N VAL A 68 63.30 7.00 -16.38
CA VAL A 68 63.87 6.05 -17.34
C VAL A 68 64.01 4.70 -16.63
N ALA A 69 63.17 3.73 -17.00
CA ALA A 69 63.14 2.41 -16.39
C ALA A 69 64.56 1.73 -16.41
N GLY A 70 65.03 1.25 -15.27
CA GLY A 70 66.33 0.65 -15.11
C GLY A 70 67.53 1.61 -15.04
N ASN A 71 67.33 2.92 -15.28
CA ASN A 71 68.41 3.89 -15.33
C ASN A 71 68.16 5.06 -14.36
N ILE A 72 68.86 5.04 -13.24
CA ILE A 72 68.74 6.08 -12.17
C ILE A 72 69.28 7.40 -12.66
N ASP A 73 70.43 7.40 -13.30
CA ASP A 73 71.15 8.65 -13.69
C ASP A 73 70.44 9.39 -14.84
N ALA A 74 69.74 8.66 -15.71
CA ALA A 74 68.94 9.27 -16.80
C ALA A 74 67.54 9.68 -16.34
N SER A 75 67.15 9.41 -15.06
CA SER A 75 65.85 9.74 -14.52
C SER A 75 65.84 11.09 -13.85
N GLU A 76 65.25 12.09 -14.51
CA GLU A 76 65.17 13.49 -14.03
C GLU A 76 64.56 13.60 -12.62
N LEU A 77 63.63 12.69 -12.27
CA LEU A 77 63.00 12.64 -10.95
C LEU A 77 64.09 12.58 -9.86
N ILE A 78 65.10 11.71 -10.01
CA ILE A 78 66.17 11.56 -9.01
C ILE A 78 67.05 12.80 -8.94
N HIS A 79 67.41 13.37 -10.08
CA HIS A 79 68.14 14.66 -10.08
C HIS A 79 67.38 15.71 -9.32
N ARG A 80 66.09 15.94 -9.65
CA ARG A 80 65.23 16.97 -9.03
C ARG A 80 64.96 16.76 -7.54
N ILE A 81 64.95 15.58 -7.03
CA ILE A 81 64.74 15.33 -5.58
C ILE A 81 66.02 15.29 -4.76
N THR A 82 67.22 15.29 -5.44
CA THR A 82 68.53 15.20 -4.78
C THR A 82 69.42 16.43 -4.99
N THR A 83 69.08 17.32 -5.95
CA THR A 83 69.88 18.55 -6.22
C THR A 83 69.86 19.49 -5.02
N GLU A 84 70.96 20.22 -4.81
CA GLU A 84 71.04 21.30 -3.83
C GLU A 84 70.62 22.65 -4.42
N ASP A 85 70.44 22.77 -5.73
CA ASP A 85 70.02 23.97 -6.41
C ASP A 85 68.54 24.27 -6.08
N PRO A 86 68.21 25.36 -5.39
CA PRO A 86 66.85 25.67 -4.98
C PRO A 86 65.90 25.94 -6.14
N ASP A 87 66.38 26.28 -7.32
CA ASP A 87 65.58 26.54 -8.54
C ASP A 87 65.22 25.25 -9.27
N GLU A 88 66.00 24.22 -9.09
CA GLU A 88 65.81 22.88 -9.69
C GLU A 88 65.17 21.88 -8.74
N LEU A 89 65.28 22.12 -7.44
CA LEU A 89 64.84 21.19 -6.40
C LEU A 89 63.30 20.97 -6.38
N MET A 90 62.93 19.70 -6.38
CA MET A 90 61.53 19.27 -6.23
C MET A 90 61.34 18.38 -5.00
N PRO A 91 60.27 18.60 -4.23
CA PRO A 91 59.28 19.70 -4.34
C PRO A 91 59.93 21.06 -4.07
N PRO A 92 59.39 22.16 -4.66
CA PRO A 92 59.92 23.51 -4.44
C PRO A 92 60.03 23.89 -2.95
N ALA A 93 61.02 24.65 -2.55
CA ALA A 93 61.29 24.99 -1.13
C ALA A 93 60.06 25.53 -0.41
N LYS A 94 59.24 26.38 -1.09
CA LYS A 94 58.02 26.94 -0.54
C LYS A 94 56.90 25.91 -0.22
N SER A 95 57.04 24.66 -0.67
CA SER A 95 56.05 23.57 -0.35
C SER A 95 56.18 23.05 1.06
N GLY A 96 57.30 23.34 1.74
CA GLY A 96 57.64 22.78 3.05
C GLY A 96 57.87 21.28 3.08
N LYS A 97 57.91 20.59 1.93
CA LYS A 97 58.08 19.14 1.80
C LYS A 97 59.48 18.80 1.33
N ARG A 98 60.04 17.70 1.84
CA ARG A 98 61.30 17.07 1.42
C ARG A 98 61.19 15.59 1.55
N PHE A 99 61.90 14.86 0.72
CA PHE A 99 62.08 13.41 0.82
C PHE A 99 63.20 13.12 1.79
N THR A 100 63.03 12.06 2.64
CA THR A 100 64.10 11.57 3.48
C THR A 100 65.10 10.74 2.64
N PRO A 101 66.36 10.51 3.12
CA PRO A 101 67.30 9.64 2.46
C PRO A 101 66.76 8.28 2.12
N GLU A 102 65.98 7.66 3.03
CA GLU A 102 65.30 6.36 2.91
C GLU A 102 64.27 6.40 1.76
N GLN A 103 63.50 7.46 1.67
CA GLN A 103 62.48 7.63 0.58
C GLN A 103 63.13 7.81 -0.76
N ILE A 104 64.27 8.55 -0.82
CA ILE A 104 65.09 8.69 -2.06
C ILE A 104 65.68 7.30 -2.45
N ALA A 105 66.13 6.52 -1.47
CA ALA A 105 66.64 5.18 -1.74
C ALA A 105 65.57 4.27 -2.32
N LEU A 106 64.32 4.35 -1.81
CA LEU A 106 63.17 3.64 -2.38
C LEU A 106 62.90 4.00 -3.84
N PHE A 107 62.92 5.29 -4.20
CA PHE A 107 62.78 5.70 -5.59
C PHE A 107 63.88 5.18 -6.48
N LYS A 108 65.18 5.26 -6.02
CA LYS A 108 66.29 4.73 -6.76
C LYS A 108 66.20 3.24 -7.00
N GLN A 109 65.83 2.48 -5.96
CA GLN A 109 65.65 1.02 -6.08
C GLN A 109 64.52 0.68 -7.00
N TRP A 110 63.35 1.33 -6.89
CA TRP A 110 62.21 1.12 -7.77
C TRP A 110 62.56 1.39 -9.26
N ILE A 111 63.26 2.50 -9.55
CA ILE A 111 63.68 2.79 -10.90
C ILE A 111 64.66 1.72 -11.42
N LYS A 112 65.62 1.31 -10.59
CA LYS A 112 66.56 0.24 -10.90
C LYS A 112 65.85 -1.09 -11.23
N GLU A 113 64.74 -1.36 -10.55
CA GLU A 113 63.90 -2.57 -10.77
C GLU A 113 62.96 -2.46 -11.99
N GLY A 114 63.02 -1.37 -12.74
CA GLY A 114 62.25 -1.18 -13.99
C GLY A 114 61.08 -0.17 -13.88
N ALA A 115 60.94 0.50 -12.74
CA ALA A 115 59.89 1.51 -12.52
C ALA A 115 58.49 1.01 -12.92
N GLU A 116 58.12 -0.16 -12.44
CA GLU A 116 56.83 -0.76 -12.76
C GLU A 116 55.70 -0.04 -12.01
N TYR A 117 54.72 0.41 -12.76
CA TYR A 117 53.47 1.00 -12.21
C TYR A 117 52.45 -0.13 -12.01
N GLU A 118 51.78 -0.09 -10.87
CA GLU A 118 50.69 -1.03 -10.53
C GLU A 118 49.34 -0.30 -10.54
N THR A 119 48.30 -0.97 -11.02
CA THR A 119 46.94 -0.50 -10.78
C THR A 119 46.69 -0.45 -9.27
N HIS A 120 45.97 0.57 -8.80
CA HIS A 120 45.63 0.66 -7.37
C HIS A 120 44.95 -0.63 -6.91
N TRP A 121 45.42 -1.20 -5.81
CA TRP A 121 45.01 -2.53 -5.37
C TRP A 121 43.50 -2.69 -5.18
N SER A 122 42.80 -1.62 -4.74
CA SER A 122 41.34 -1.64 -4.55
C SER A 122 40.53 -1.74 -5.85
N TYR A 123 41.14 -1.51 -7.01
CA TYR A 123 40.53 -1.64 -8.35
C TYR A 123 41.02 -2.87 -9.12
N VAL A 124 41.91 -3.68 -8.50
CA VAL A 124 42.33 -4.93 -9.08
C VAL A 124 41.31 -6.01 -8.75
N LYS A 125 40.85 -6.76 -9.77
CA LYS A 125 39.92 -7.87 -9.55
C LYS A 125 40.57 -8.88 -8.59
N PRO A 126 39.90 -9.26 -7.48
CA PRO A 126 40.44 -10.23 -6.55
C PRO A 126 40.68 -11.59 -7.23
N VAL A 127 41.82 -12.15 -7.01
CA VAL A 127 42.15 -13.51 -7.41
C VAL A 127 42.20 -14.39 -6.17
N ARG A 128 41.55 -15.56 -6.20
CA ARG A 128 41.58 -16.47 -5.06
C ARG A 128 42.97 -17.01 -4.86
N PRO A 129 43.63 -16.74 -3.72
CA PRO A 129 44.95 -17.24 -3.46
C PRO A 129 44.94 -18.75 -3.20
N GLU A 130 46.05 -19.42 -3.46
CA GLU A 130 46.23 -20.80 -3.03
C GLU A 130 46.27 -20.90 -1.53
N ILE A 131 45.60 -21.91 -0.96
CA ILE A 131 45.60 -22.16 0.48
C ILE A 131 47.00 -22.60 0.87
N PRO A 132 47.69 -21.88 1.79
CA PRO A 132 49.06 -22.20 2.12
C PRO A 132 49.17 -23.53 2.87
N GLU A 133 50.27 -24.25 2.61
CA GLU A 133 50.61 -25.42 3.42
C GLU A 133 51.01 -25.02 4.85
N ILE A 134 50.54 -25.79 5.79
CA ILE A 134 50.75 -25.53 7.23
C ILE A 134 51.88 -26.45 7.74
N ALA A 135 52.93 -25.85 8.28
CA ALA A 135 54.04 -26.59 8.84
C ALA A 135 53.67 -27.24 10.20
N ASN A 136 52.86 -26.58 10.99
CA ASN A 136 52.42 -27.06 12.30
C ASN A 136 51.24 -28.06 12.15
N LYS A 137 51.55 -29.36 12.14
CA LYS A 137 50.57 -30.47 12.00
C LYS A 137 49.63 -30.59 13.20
N ASN A 138 49.89 -29.90 14.32
CA ASN A 138 49.04 -29.88 15.51
C ASN A 138 48.07 -28.70 15.52
N ALA A 139 48.12 -27.84 14.50
CA ALA A 139 47.17 -26.71 14.43
C ALA A 139 45.76 -27.22 14.05
N THR A 140 44.77 -26.72 14.75
CA THR A 140 43.34 -26.94 14.42
C THR A 140 42.94 -26.03 13.26
N ILE A 141 42.67 -26.61 12.10
CA ILE A 141 42.29 -25.90 10.89
C ILE A 141 40.87 -26.30 10.52
N GLY A 142 39.94 -25.42 10.67
CA GLY A 142 38.55 -25.62 10.28
C GLY A 142 38.23 -25.16 8.85
N ASN A 143 38.99 -24.17 8.37
CA ASN A 143 38.75 -23.59 7.03
C ASN A 143 40.01 -22.90 6.49
N ALA A 144 39.93 -22.37 5.27
CA ALA A 144 41.08 -21.70 4.61
C ALA A 144 41.61 -20.48 5.39
N ILE A 145 40.70 -19.74 6.10
CA ILE A 145 41.12 -18.58 6.89
C ILE A 145 42.07 -18.99 8.01
N ASP A 146 41.80 -20.10 8.67
CA ASP A 146 42.67 -20.64 9.71
C ASP A 146 44.07 -20.96 9.17
N ALA A 147 44.15 -21.47 7.92
CA ALA A 147 45.44 -21.76 7.27
C ALA A 147 46.28 -20.49 7.06
N PHE A 148 45.68 -19.42 6.55
CA PHE A 148 46.35 -18.13 6.39
C PHE A 148 46.79 -17.53 7.74
N LEU A 149 45.90 -17.57 8.73
CA LEU A 149 46.21 -17.09 10.07
C LEU A 149 47.35 -17.91 10.72
N GLN A 150 47.31 -19.24 10.55
CA GLN A 150 48.33 -20.10 11.17
C GLN A 150 49.72 -19.85 10.56
N VAL A 151 49.84 -19.75 9.25
CA VAL A 151 51.12 -19.40 8.58
C VAL A 151 51.64 -18.04 9.09
N ARG A 152 50.76 -17.07 9.31
CA ARG A 152 51.18 -15.78 9.87
C ARG A 152 51.67 -15.92 11.32
N ARG A 153 50.92 -16.64 12.17
CA ARG A 153 51.32 -16.95 13.54
C ARG A 153 52.68 -17.65 13.64
N ASP A 154 52.91 -18.67 12.79
CA ASP A 154 54.18 -19.40 12.73
C ASP A 154 55.34 -18.46 12.40
N ARG A 155 55.17 -17.50 11.46
CA ARG A 155 56.18 -16.50 11.11
C ARG A 155 56.54 -15.56 12.27
N GLU A 156 55.51 -15.19 13.08
CA GLU A 156 55.68 -14.29 14.23
C GLU A 156 56.06 -15.06 15.52
N GLY A 157 56.18 -16.39 15.47
CA GLY A 157 56.41 -17.20 16.66
C GLY A 157 55.28 -17.22 17.67
N LEU A 158 54.03 -16.98 17.24
CA LEU A 158 52.84 -16.93 18.07
C LEU A 158 52.10 -18.28 18.03
N SER A 159 51.66 -18.74 19.22
CA SER A 159 50.75 -19.86 19.38
C SER A 159 49.29 -19.40 19.45
N SER A 160 48.37 -20.28 19.04
CA SER A 160 46.95 -20.06 19.22
C SER A 160 46.57 -20.12 20.72
N SER A 161 45.69 -19.27 21.17
CA SER A 161 45.07 -19.44 22.49
C SER A 161 44.18 -20.69 22.49
N PRO A 162 43.96 -21.33 23.65
CA PRO A 162 42.97 -22.38 23.77
C PRO A 162 41.58 -21.89 23.45
N GLU A 163 40.67 -22.78 23.09
CA GLU A 163 39.25 -22.47 22.92
C GLU A 163 38.67 -21.90 24.20
N ALA A 164 37.82 -20.90 24.09
CA ALA A 164 37.12 -20.30 25.21
C ALA A 164 36.11 -21.29 25.86
N ASP A 165 35.81 -21.12 27.13
CA ASP A 165 34.77 -21.89 27.81
C ASP A 165 33.38 -21.65 27.17
N ARG A 166 32.45 -22.56 27.41
CA ARG A 166 31.13 -22.56 26.75
C ARG A 166 30.27 -21.34 27.10
N HIS A 167 30.39 -20.79 28.35
CA HIS A 167 29.69 -19.56 28.71
C HIS A 167 30.21 -18.38 27.90
N THR A 168 31.55 -18.31 27.75
CA THR A 168 32.19 -17.27 26.93
C THR A 168 31.83 -17.40 25.48
N LEU A 169 31.81 -18.62 24.91
CA LEU A 169 31.43 -18.87 23.50
C LEU A 169 30.00 -18.43 23.20
N ILE A 170 29.02 -18.89 23.97
CA ILE A 170 27.62 -18.52 23.72
C ILE A 170 27.39 -17.01 23.86
N ARG A 171 28.03 -16.39 24.85
CA ARG A 171 27.92 -14.93 25.04
C ARG A 171 28.49 -14.16 23.85
N ARG A 172 29.70 -14.52 23.39
CA ARG A 172 30.34 -13.88 22.23
C ARG A 172 29.48 -14.05 20.99
N LEU A 173 29.07 -15.27 20.72
CA LEU A 173 28.29 -15.61 19.52
C LEU A 173 26.93 -14.88 19.49
N SER A 174 26.22 -14.83 20.63
CA SER A 174 24.96 -14.11 20.74
C SER A 174 25.13 -12.61 20.47
N LEU A 175 26.15 -11.99 21.07
CA LEU A 175 26.43 -10.57 20.85
C LEU A 175 26.86 -10.28 19.42
N ASP A 176 27.68 -11.14 18.80
CA ASP A 176 28.15 -10.96 17.44
C ASP A 176 27.01 -11.14 16.41
N LEU A 177 26.13 -12.13 16.59
CA LEU A 177 25.09 -12.43 15.63
C LEU A 177 23.79 -11.60 15.85
N THR A 178 23.43 -11.38 17.11
CA THR A 178 22.12 -10.75 17.41
C THR A 178 22.22 -9.39 18.12
N GLY A 179 23.43 -8.99 18.54
CA GLY A 179 23.63 -7.79 19.33
C GLY A 179 23.09 -7.86 20.77
N LEU A 180 22.56 -9.01 21.17
CA LEU A 180 21.89 -9.23 22.45
C LEU A 180 22.59 -10.35 23.25
N PRO A 181 22.62 -10.27 24.60
CA PRO A 181 23.10 -11.38 25.41
C PRO A 181 22.15 -12.59 25.27
N PRO A 182 22.69 -13.83 25.44
CA PRO A 182 21.84 -15.02 25.41
C PRO A 182 20.87 -15.04 26.60
N ALA A 183 19.71 -15.67 26.42
CA ALA A 183 18.81 -15.96 27.53
C ALA A 183 19.41 -17.04 28.45
N ILE A 184 19.09 -17.02 29.76
CA ILE A 184 19.62 -17.98 30.75
C ILE A 184 19.36 -19.42 30.29
N ALA A 185 18.15 -19.74 29.84
CA ALA A 185 17.80 -21.08 29.36
C ALA A 185 18.62 -21.51 28.14
N GLU A 186 19.04 -20.60 27.26
CA GLU A 186 19.93 -20.90 26.14
C GLU A 186 21.35 -21.21 26.60
N VAL A 187 21.83 -20.49 27.62
CA VAL A 187 23.11 -20.75 28.25
C VAL A 187 23.10 -22.14 28.88
N ASP A 188 22.10 -22.44 29.74
CA ASP A 188 21.98 -23.73 30.41
C ASP A 188 21.93 -24.90 29.41
N THR A 189 21.12 -24.77 28.34
CA THR A 189 21.00 -25.76 27.27
C THR A 189 22.34 -26.00 26.56
N PHE A 190 23.00 -24.90 26.14
CA PHE A 190 24.25 -25.02 25.42
C PHE A 190 25.38 -25.55 26.29
N THR A 191 25.49 -25.12 27.57
CA THR A 191 26.56 -25.57 28.46
C THR A 191 26.42 -27.02 28.88
N ALA A 192 25.19 -27.55 28.94
CA ALA A 192 24.91 -28.96 29.23
C ALA A 192 25.16 -29.90 28.03
N ASP A 193 25.08 -29.41 26.81
CA ASP A 193 25.24 -30.20 25.58
C ASP A 193 26.70 -30.25 25.12
N ASN A 194 27.35 -31.37 25.32
CA ASN A 194 28.73 -31.59 24.91
C ASN A 194 28.87 -32.34 23.56
N SER A 195 27.79 -32.42 22.77
CA SER A 195 27.84 -33.06 21.45
C SER A 195 28.73 -32.26 20.48
N PRO A 196 29.41 -32.91 19.52
CA PRO A 196 30.26 -32.22 18.53
C PRO A 196 29.49 -31.24 17.65
N GLY A 197 28.16 -31.41 17.52
CA GLY A 197 27.25 -30.54 16.74
C GLY A 197 26.74 -29.32 17.49
N SER A 198 26.88 -29.25 18.81
CA SER A 198 26.24 -28.24 19.65
C SER A 198 26.61 -26.79 19.30
N TYR A 199 27.82 -26.52 18.85
CA TYR A 199 28.23 -25.16 18.46
C TYR A 199 27.67 -24.75 17.09
N PRO A 200 27.80 -25.55 16.01
CA PRO A 200 27.12 -25.26 14.74
C PRO A 200 25.60 -25.07 14.88
N GLU A 201 24.95 -25.94 15.65
CA GLU A 201 23.50 -25.82 15.91
C GLU A 201 23.12 -24.54 16.66
N LEU A 202 23.98 -24.08 17.57
CA LEU A 202 23.79 -22.78 18.23
C LEU A 202 23.92 -21.64 17.23
N VAL A 203 24.89 -21.70 16.31
CA VAL A 203 25.05 -20.69 15.23
C VAL A 203 23.79 -20.64 14.37
N ASP A 204 23.27 -21.78 13.91
CA ASP A 204 22.07 -21.84 13.07
C ASP A 204 20.85 -21.28 13.79
N ARG A 205 20.66 -21.62 15.08
CA ARG A 205 19.57 -21.05 15.88
C ARG A 205 19.67 -19.53 16.04
N LEU A 206 20.85 -18.99 16.22
CA LEU A 206 21.05 -17.55 16.37
C LEU A 206 20.85 -16.80 15.02
N LEU A 207 21.32 -17.38 13.92
CA LEU A 207 21.10 -16.86 12.57
C LEU A 207 19.60 -16.83 12.19
N ALA A 208 18.82 -17.79 12.70
CA ALA A 208 17.37 -17.85 12.46
C ALA A 208 16.55 -16.86 13.33
N LYS A 209 17.16 -16.20 14.31
CA LYS A 209 16.47 -15.21 15.15
C LYS A 209 16.20 -13.92 14.37
N PRO A 210 15.01 -13.31 14.48
CA PRO A 210 14.73 -11.98 13.91
C PRO A 210 15.76 -10.91 14.32
N ALA A 211 16.30 -11.00 15.51
CA ALA A 211 17.33 -10.10 16.05
C ALA A 211 18.64 -10.12 15.23
N PHE A 212 18.91 -11.18 14.45
CA PHE A 212 20.05 -11.20 13.52
C PHE A 212 19.91 -10.09 12.48
N GLY A 213 18.75 -10.05 11.80
CA GLY A 213 18.47 -9.01 10.80
C GLY A 213 18.42 -7.62 11.42
N GLU A 214 17.82 -7.45 12.61
CA GLU A 214 17.79 -6.17 13.30
C GLU A 214 19.20 -5.66 13.65
N HIS A 215 20.07 -6.53 14.12
CA HIS A 215 21.45 -6.20 14.48
C HIS A 215 22.28 -5.79 13.25
N TRP A 216 22.24 -6.59 12.19
CA TRP A 216 23.05 -6.34 11.01
C TRP A 216 22.48 -5.28 10.08
N ALA A 217 21.15 -5.13 10.03
CA ALA A 217 20.51 -4.03 9.32
C ALA A 217 20.97 -2.66 9.83
N ARG A 218 21.22 -2.52 11.11
CA ARG A 218 21.74 -1.28 11.72
C ARG A 218 23.03 -0.81 11.04
N MET A 219 23.96 -1.72 10.75
CA MET A 219 25.21 -1.40 10.05
C MET A 219 24.97 -0.86 8.64
N TRP A 220 24.01 -1.46 7.92
CA TRP A 220 23.62 -0.98 6.60
C TRP A 220 22.86 0.34 6.65
N LEU A 221 22.00 0.52 7.64
CA LEU A 221 21.23 1.75 7.80
C LEU A 221 22.12 2.95 8.12
N ASP A 222 23.24 2.75 8.84
CA ASP A 222 24.25 3.79 9.03
C ASP A 222 24.88 4.21 7.68
N LEU A 223 25.21 3.25 6.82
CA LEU A 223 25.71 3.54 5.47
C LEU A 223 24.66 4.23 4.60
N ALA A 224 23.40 3.85 4.75
CA ALA A 224 22.27 4.45 4.05
C ALA A 224 21.85 5.83 4.61
N ARG A 225 22.45 6.30 5.69
CA ARG A 225 22.10 7.56 6.38
C ARG A 225 20.65 7.60 6.87
N TYR A 226 20.09 6.44 7.26
CA TYR A 226 18.70 6.33 7.69
C TYR A 226 18.40 7.28 8.86
N ALA A 227 17.29 8.02 8.73
CA ALA A 227 16.75 8.85 9.79
C ALA A 227 15.23 8.93 9.70
N ASP A 228 14.56 9.04 10.86
CA ASP A 228 13.11 9.22 10.97
C ASP A 228 12.71 10.72 10.97
N SER A 229 13.62 11.59 10.55
CA SER A 229 13.39 13.04 10.35
C SER A 229 14.07 13.54 9.07
N SER A 230 13.63 14.71 8.57
CA SER A 230 14.03 15.23 7.25
C SER A 230 15.37 15.95 7.26
N GLY A 231 15.87 16.36 8.41
CA GLY A 231 17.07 17.18 8.53
C GLY A 231 16.83 18.68 8.34
N TYR A 232 17.91 19.42 8.15
CA TYR A 232 17.97 20.88 8.18
C TYR A 232 17.44 21.47 9.50
N ALA A 233 17.14 22.76 9.54
CA ALA A 233 16.80 23.44 10.80
C ALA A 233 15.38 23.11 11.30
N ASP A 234 14.44 22.87 10.39
CA ASP A 234 13.04 22.53 10.74
C ASP A 234 12.88 21.06 11.20
N ASP A 235 13.70 20.18 10.66
CA ASP A 235 13.82 18.76 10.97
C ASP A 235 12.51 18.03 11.34
N PRO A 236 11.45 18.13 10.52
CA PRO A 236 10.19 17.46 10.82
C PRO A 236 10.34 15.93 10.73
N ALA A 237 9.50 15.22 11.49
CA ALA A 237 9.43 13.77 11.41
C ALA A 237 9.01 13.31 10.01
N ARG A 238 9.64 12.24 9.51
CA ARG A 238 9.34 11.63 8.21
C ARG A 238 8.97 10.15 8.34
N THR A 239 8.25 9.64 7.37
CA THR A 239 7.85 8.24 7.33
C THR A 239 8.67 7.47 6.30
N ILE A 240 9.76 6.85 6.74
CA ILE A 240 10.65 6.03 5.89
C ILE A 240 10.95 4.64 6.50
N TRP A 241 10.30 4.32 7.62
CA TRP A 241 10.55 3.09 8.39
C TRP A 241 10.39 1.79 7.59
N ALA A 242 9.58 1.78 6.54
CA ALA A 242 9.41 0.58 5.70
C ALA A 242 10.70 0.19 4.96
N TYR A 243 11.59 1.15 4.68
CA TYR A 243 12.92 0.87 4.17
C TYR A 243 13.78 0.15 5.22
N ARG A 244 13.76 0.61 6.47
CA ARG A 244 14.42 -0.10 7.58
C ARG A 244 13.94 -1.55 7.68
N ASP A 245 12.64 -1.75 7.64
CA ASP A 245 12.04 -3.07 7.71
C ASP A 245 12.39 -3.95 6.48
N TYR A 246 12.50 -3.34 5.28
CA TYR A 246 13.03 -4.02 4.10
C TYR A 246 14.46 -4.53 4.33
N VAL A 247 15.35 -3.69 4.87
CA VAL A 247 16.75 -4.06 5.14
C VAL A 247 16.81 -5.20 6.16
N ILE A 248 16.05 -5.11 7.28
CA ILE A 248 15.97 -6.17 8.29
C ILE A 248 15.52 -7.50 7.66
N ARG A 249 14.47 -7.50 6.85
CA ARG A 249 14.01 -8.71 6.17
C ARG A 249 15.02 -9.25 5.16
N ALA A 250 15.72 -8.37 4.45
CA ALA A 250 16.75 -8.78 3.50
C ALA A 250 17.86 -9.58 4.18
N PHE A 251 18.35 -9.13 5.36
CA PHE A 251 19.31 -9.87 6.17
C PHE A 251 18.74 -11.18 6.71
N ASN A 252 17.55 -11.17 7.30
CA ASN A 252 16.92 -12.38 7.84
C ASN A 252 16.63 -13.44 6.76
N ASN A 253 16.32 -13.02 5.54
CA ASN A 253 16.08 -13.91 4.40
C ASN A 253 17.35 -14.26 3.62
N ASN A 254 18.52 -13.83 4.11
CA ASN A 254 19.80 -14.03 3.43
C ASN A 254 19.74 -13.65 1.93
N LYS A 255 19.14 -12.47 1.63
CA LYS A 255 19.00 -11.99 0.24
C LYS A 255 20.37 -11.89 -0.43
N PRO A 256 20.58 -12.43 -1.65
CA PRO A 256 21.83 -12.29 -2.38
C PRO A 256 22.23 -10.82 -2.53
N PHE A 257 23.51 -10.51 -2.34
CA PHE A 257 24.01 -9.14 -2.29
C PHE A 257 23.83 -8.39 -3.61
N ASP A 258 23.98 -9.08 -4.73
CA ASP A 258 23.73 -8.54 -6.07
C ASP A 258 22.27 -8.10 -6.23
N GLN A 259 21.32 -8.95 -5.84
CA GLN A 259 19.90 -8.62 -5.86
C GLN A 259 19.57 -7.49 -4.88
N PHE A 260 20.10 -7.53 -3.66
CA PHE A 260 19.96 -6.46 -2.67
C PHE A 260 20.48 -5.11 -3.21
N THR A 261 21.58 -5.14 -3.96
CA THR A 261 22.15 -3.97 -4.63
C THR A 261 21.25 -3.46 -5.74
N ILE A 262 20.82 -4.33 -6.66
CA ILE A 262 19.94 -3.96 -7.79
C ILE A 262 18.65 -3.32 -7.29
N GLU A 263 18.01 -3.91 -6.28
CA GLU A 263 16.74 -3.40 -5.75
C GLU A 263 16.89 -2.01 -5.13
N GLN A 264 18.00 -1.70 -4.47
CA GLN A 264 18.24 -0.39 -3.90
C GLN A 264 18.66 0.66 -4.93
N MET A 265 19.44 0.24 -5.93
CA MET A 265 19.97 1.15 -6.95
C MET A 265 18.96 1.45 -8.07
N ALA A 266 18.13 0.48 -8.44
CA ALA A 266 17.29 0.50 -9.63
C ALA A 266 16.00 -0.33 -9.47
N GLY A 267 15.46 -0.42 -8.25
CA GLY A 267 14.27 -1.22 -7.97
C GLY A 267 13.03 -0.76 -8.75
N ASP A 268 12.93 0.52 -9.04
CA ASP A 268 11.85 1.12 -9.84
C ASP A 268 11.97 0.84 -11.35
N LEU A 269 13.14 0.44 -11.83
CA LEU A 269 13.41 0.10 -13.23
C LEU A 269 13.21 -1.39 -13.55
N LEU A 270 12.91 -2.21 -12.55
CA LEU A 270 12.64 -3.64 -12.75
C LEU A 270 11.35 -3.84 -13.53
N GLU A 271 11.26 -4.90 -14.31
CA GLU A 271 10.03 -5.27 -15.00
C GLU A 271 8.94 -5.64 -13.97
N LYS A 272 7.87 -4.83 -13.87
CA LYS A 272 6.77 -4.98 -12.90
C LYS A 272 7.26 -5.03 -11.43
N PRO A 273 7.90 -3.97 -10.93
CA PRO A 273 8.46 -3.96 -9.60
C PRO A 273 7.41 -4.18 -8.52
N THR A 274 7.75 -5.01 -7.53
CA THR A 274 6.93 -5.19 -6.33
C THR A 274 7.01 -3.96 -5.42
N SER A 275 6.06 -3.83 -4.50
CA SER A 275 6.11 -2.74 -3.50
C SER A 275 7.39 -2.77 -2.66
N GLU A 276 7.94 -3.96 -2.36
CA GLU A 276 9.22 -4.09 -1.64
C GLU A 276 10.42 -3.60 -2.45
N GLN A 277 10.45 -3.88 -3.74
CA GLN A 277 11.50 -3.40 -4.64
C GLN A 277 11.44 -1.89 -4.82
N LEU A 278 10.24 -1.30 -4.85
CA LEU A 278 10.09 0.15 -4.83
C LEU A 278 10.57 0.74 -3.49
N VAL A 279 10.19 0.14 -2.35
CA VAL A 279 10.64 0.57 -1.02
C VAL A 279 12.17 0.49 -0.89
N ALA A 280 12.82 -0.50 -1.51
CA ALA A 280 14.28 -0.62 -1.49
C ALA A 280 14.98 0.62 -2.04
N THR A 281 14.40 1.29 -3.05
CA THR A 281 14.96 2.53 -3.64
C THR A 281 14.98 3.71 -2.68
N ALA A 282 14.30 3.61 -1.54
CA ALA A 282 14.36 4.61 -0.48
C ALA A 282 15.78 4.78 0.11
N PHE A 283 16.74 3.88 -0.20
CA PHE A 283 18.16 4.14 0.01
C PHE A 283 18.57 5.52 -0.50
N HIS A 284 18.15 5.87 -1.71
CA HIS A 284 18.41 7.16 -2.34
C HIS A 284 17.53 8.30 -1.82
N ARG A 285 16.48 8.00 -1.07
CA ARG A 285 15.58 8.99 -0.48
C ARG A 285 15.85 9.28 1.01
N ASN A 286 16.90 8.67 1.59
CA ASN A 286 17.43 9.06 2.92
C ASN A 286 18.23 10.39 2.88
N THR A 287 18.18 11.13 1.79
CA THR A 287 18.69 12.48 1.70
C THR A 287 17.89 13.43 2.59
N GLN A 288 18.52 14.50 3.05
CA GLN A 288 17.81 15.58 3.73
C GLN A 288 16.83 16.29 2.76
N THR A 289 15.72 16.77 3.30
CA THR A 289 14.71 17.56 2.59
C THR A 289 14.53 18.90 3.31
N ASN A 290 14.65 20.02 2.59
CA ASN A 290 14.50 21.33 3.19
C ASN A 290 13.05 21.81 3.11
N ASN A 291 12.44 22.00 4.28
CA ASN A 291 11.07 22.46 4.41
C ASN A 291 10.93 23.92 4.83
N GLU A 292 12.03 24.68 4.86
CA GLU A 292 12.02 26.08 5.24
C GLU A 292 11.37 26.97 4.19
N GLY A 293 10.73 28.04 4.64
CA GLY A 293 10.08 28.99 3.73
C GLY A 293 11.09 29.84 2.95
N GLY A 294 10.89 29.96 1.62
CA GLY A 294 11.73 30.78 0.75
C GLY A 294 12.92 30.06 0.14
N THR A 295 13.01 28.74 0.30
CA THR A 295 14.03 27.90 -0.35
C THR A 295 13.65 27.58 -1.79
N ASN A 296 14.65 27.20 -2.61
CA ASN A 296 14.44 26.77 -3.99
C ASN A 296 14.48 25.25 -4.06
N ASP A 297 13.36 24.60 -4.38
CA ASP A 297 13.21 23.14 -4.45
C ASP A 297 14.29 22.50 -5.36
N GLU A 298 14.62 23.13 -6.50
CA GLU A 298 15.61 22.58 -7.44
C GLU A 298 17.05 22.69 -6.90
N GLU A 299 17.37 23.73 -6.14
CA GLU A 299 18.67 23.85 -5.48
C GLU A 299 18.91 22.71 -4.51
N TYR A 300 17.95 22.45 -3.61
CA TYR A 300 18.08 21.40 -2.62
C TYR A 300 17.92 20.01 -3.24
N ARG A 301 17.16 19.87 -4.32
CA ARG A 301 17.14 18.64 -5.12
C ARG A 301 18.54 18.33 -5.69
N ASN A 302 19.26 19.31 -6.20
CA ASN A 302 20.64 19.15 -6.65
C ASN A 302 21.58 18.75 -5.50
N VAL A 303 21.43 19.35 -4.31
CA VAL A 303 22.19 18.95 -3.11
C VAL A 303 21.91 17.48 -2.76
N ALA A 304 20.66 17.03 -2.83
CA ALA A 304 20.29 15.64 -2.60
C ALA A 304 20.94 14.69 -3.63
N ILE A 305 21.04 15.07 -4.90
CA ILE A 305 21.70 14.24 -5.92
C ILE A 305 23.21 14.14 -5.64
N VAL A 306 23.86 15.24 -5.26
CA VAL A 306 25.29 15.24 -4.84
C VAL A 306 25.50 14.25 -3.67
N ASP A 307 24.62 14.29 -2.69
CA ASP A 307 24.66 13.37 -1.55
C ASP A 307 24.45 11.90 -1.99
N ARG A 308 23.53 11.63 -2.92
CA ARG A 308 23.31 10.28 -3.49
C ARG A 308 24.55 9.74 -4.18
N VAL A 309 25.21 10.55 -5.01
CA VAL A 309 26.46 10.18 -5.69
C VAL A 309 27.52 9.79 -4.65
N ASN A 310 27.78 10.68 -3.70
CA ASN A 310 28.80 10.48 -2.68
C ASN A 310 28.52 9.25 -1.81
N THR A 311 27.28 9.06 -1.39
CA THR A 311 26.87 7.93 -0.55
C THR A 311 26.93 6.61 -1.30
N THR A 312 26.50 6.57 -2.56
CA THR A 312 26.59 5.38 -3.38
C THR A 312 28.02 4.89 -3.50
N MET A 313 28.93 5.79 -3.80
CA MET A 313 30.35 5.45 -3.95
C MET A 313 30.98 5.06 -2.61
N ALA A 314 30.65 5.74 -1.53
CA ALA A 314 31.13 5.39 -0.19
C ALA A 314 30.62 4.01 0.26
N THR A 315 29.35 3.68 -0.02
CA THR A 315 28.73 2.45 0.43
C THR A 315 29.20 1.23 -0.36
N TRP A 316 29.16 1.28 -1.69
CA TRP A 316 29.49 0.11 -2.54
C TRP A 316 30.96 0.01 -2.94
N MET A 317 31.64 1.16 -3.10
CA MET A 317 33.03 1.17 -3.53
C MET A 317 34.02 1.45 -2.40
N GLY A 318 33.54 1.86 -1.21
CA GLY A 318 34.41 2.25 -0.11
C GLY A 318 35.30 3.47 -0.44
N THR A 319 34.89 4.28 -1.43
CA THR A 319 35.68 5.39 -1.99
C THR A 319 34.95 6.72 -1.79
N THR A 320 35.67 7.73 -1.31
CA THR A 320 35.12 9.08 -1.22
C THR A 320 35.21 9.76 -2.58
N MET A 321 34.09 10.16 -3.16
CA MET A 321 34.01 10.76 -4.49
C MET A 321 33.84 12.28 -4.48
N ALA A 322 33.53 12.88 -3.34
CA ALA A 322 33.17 14.31 -3.21
C ALA A 322 34.24 15.27 -3.77
N CYS A 323 35.54 14.94 -3.68
CA CYS A 323 36.60 15.77 -4.25
C CYS A 323 36.48 15.92 -5.77
N ALA A 324 35.93 14.91 -6.45
CA ALA A 324 35.77 14.91 -7.90
C ALA A 324 34.65 15.85 -8.40
N GLN A 325 33.80 16.36 -7.51
CA GLN A 325 32.83 17.41 -7.86
C GLN A 325 33.50 18.70 -8.38
N CYS A 326 34.64 19.11 -7.79
CA CYS A 326 35.31 20.37 -8.14
C CYS A 326 36.52 20.16 -9.06
N HIS A 327 37.19 18.99 -9.00
CA HIS A 327 38.37 18.67 -9.78
C HIS A 327 38.61 17.17 -9.82
N THR A 328 39.37 16.65 -10.77
CA THR A 328 39.76 15.22 -10.80
C THR A 328 40.32 14.78 -9.45
N HIS A 329 39.88 13.66 -8.93
CA HIS A 329 40.25 13.14 -7.61
C HIS A 329 41.77 13.06 -7.44
N LYS A 330 42.27 13.45 -6.27
CA LYS A 330 43.70 13.57 -6.05
C LYS A 330 44.41 12.21 -5.94
N TYR A 331 43.78 11.24 -5.35
CA TYR A 331 44.38 9.96 -5.03
C TYR A 331 43.81 8.80 -5.86
N ASP A 332 42.50 8.81 -6.06
CA ASP A 332 41.78 7.74 -6.75
C ASP A 332 41.62 8.05 -8.25
N PRO A 333 41.52 7.03 -9.09
CA PRO A 333 41.40 7.21 -10.55
C PRO A 333 39.95 7.60 -10.94
N ILE A 334 39.45 8.70 -10.38
CA ILE A 334 38.11 9.24 -10.60
C ILE A 334 38.24 10.66 -11.15
N SER A 335 37.82 10.85 -12.38
CA SER A 335 37.81 12.18 -13.02
C SER A 335 36.54 12.97 -12.59
N GLN A 336 36.62 14.30 -12.75
CA GLN A 336 35.46 15.17 -12.59
C GLN A 336 34.33 14.77 -13.57
N GLU A 337 34.68 14.39 -14.81
CA GLU A 337 33.70 13.95 -15.80
C GLU A 337 32.94 12.71 -15.33
N GLU A 338 33.61 11.73 -14.77
CA GLU A 338 32.97 10.52 -14.22
C GLU A 338 32.05 10.85 -13.04
N TYR A 339 32.41 11.81 -12.20
CA TYR A 339 31.52 12.32 -11.16
C TYR A 339 30.20 12.83 -11.74
N PHE A 340 30.27 13.69 -12.75
CA PHE A 340 29.06 14.27 -13.35
C PHE A 340 28.31 13.29 -14.24
N ARG A 341 28.93 12.26 -14.77
CA ARG A 341 28.24 11.13 -15.42
C ARG A 341 27.39 10.34 -14.40
N MET A 342 27.93 10.07 -13.22
CA MET A 342 27.17 9.43 -12.12
C MET A 342 26.06 10.34 -11.60
N PHE A 343 26.33 11.64 -11.47
CA PHE A 343 25.33 12.65 -11.15
C PHE A 343 24.17 12.64 -12.18
N ALA A 344 24.49 12.59 -13.47
CA ALA A 344 23.48 12.58 -14.54
C ALA A 344 22.55 11.35 -14.45
N ILE A 345 23.08 10.16 -14.11
CA ILE A 345 22.27 8.96 -13.89
C ILE A 345 21.25 9.19 -12.77
N LEU A 346 21.70 9.71 -11.62
CA LEU A 346 20.85 9.94 -10.45
C LEU A 346 19.97 11.20 -10.55
N ASN A 347 20.19 12.04 -11.55
CA ASN A 347 19.42 13.26 -11.83
C ASN A 347 18.13 12.97 -12.62
N GLN A 348 17.99 11.79 -13.21
CA GLN A 348 16.82 11.41 -14.02
C GLN A 348 15.68 10.85 -13.17
N THR A 349 15.32 11.57 -12.11
CA THR A 349 14.32 11.11 -11.12
C THR A 349 13.25 12.17 -10.90
N GLN A 350 12.03 11.72 -10.60
CA GLN A 350 10.86 12.60 -10.44
C GLN A 350 10.84 13.37 -9.12
N ASP A 351 11.69 13.02 -8.18
CA ASP A 351 11.69 13.64 -6.86
C ASP A 351 12.03 15.13 -6.90
N ALA A 352 11.43 15.87 -6.01
CA ALA A 352 11.71 17.27 -5.74
C ALA A 352 11.87 17.44 -4.23
N ASP A 353 12.48 18.55 -3.81
CA ASP A 353 12.62 18.91 -2.40
C ASP A 353 11.29 19.50 -1.88
N ARG A 354 10.31 18.64 -1.57
CA ARG A 354 8.94 19.01 -1.17
C ARG A 354 8.53 18.32 0.11
N ARG A 355 7.64 18.96 0.87
CA ARG A 355 7.08 18.43 2.14
C ARG A 355 6.36 17.10 2.00
N ASP A 356 5.76 16.79 0.87
CA ASP A 356 5.07 15.53 0.62
C ASP A 356 6.02 14.39 0.24
N GLU A 357 7.31 14.70 0.06
CA GLU A 357 8.38 13.79 -0.33
C GLU A 357 8.05 12.91 -1.54
N SER A 358 7.13 13.36 -2.40
CA SER A 358 6.78 12.63 -3.62
C SER A 358 7.99 12.45 -4.56
N PRO A 359 8.04 11.34 -5.34
CA PRO A 359 7.08 10.24 -5.43
C PRO A 359 7.13 9.31 -4.22
N THR A 360 5.96 8.85 -3.78
CA THR A 360 5.82 7.93 -2.66
C THR A 360 5.04 6.68 -3.06
N VAL A 361 5.20 5.60 -2.30
CA VAL A 361 4.35 4.41 -2.39
C VAL A 361 3.61 4.20 -1.07
N PRO A 362 2.32 3.80 -1.13
CA PRO A 362 1.58 3.45 0.07
C PRO A 362 2.10 2.14 0.66
N VAL A 363 2.23 2.07 1.98
CA VAL A 363 2.65 0.87 2.71
C VAL A 363 1.68 0.53 3.83
N LEU A 364 1.44 -0.76 3.99
CA LEU A 364 0.66 -1.30 5.09
C LEU A 364 1.53 -1.38 6.35
N SER A 365 0.97 -1.06 7.51
CA SER A 365 1.60 -1.34 8.80
C SER A 365 1.77 -2.85 9.02
N GLY A 366 2.61 -3.25 9.98
CA GLY A 366 2.79 -4.67 10.33
C GLY A 366 1.46 -5.35 10.68
N ALA A 367 0.61 -4.70 11.48
CA ALA A 367 -0.73 -5.21 11.82
C ALA A 367 -1.65 -5.34 10.59
N GLN A 368 -1.58 -4.39 9.65
CA GLN A 368 -2.35 -4.46 8.41
C GLN A 368 -1.84 -5.56 7.47
N LYS A 369 -0.53 -5.80 7.40
CA LYS A 369 0.04 -6.92 6.63
C LYS A 369 -0.39 -8.26 7.21
N GLN A 370 -0.33 -8.43 8.52
CA GLN A 370 -0.82 -9.64 9.18
C GLN A 370 -2.31 -9.84 8.89
N GLN A 371 -3.13 -8.79 9.02
CA GLN A 371 -4.56 -8.85 8.68
C GLN A 371 -4.79 -9.21 7.21
N GLN A 372 -3.98 -8.68 6.29
CA GLN A 372 -4.03 -9.02 4.87
C GLN A 372 -3.75 -10.51 4.66
N GLU A 373 -2.68 -11.04 5.24
CA GLU A 373 -2.29 -12.46 5.14
C GLU A 373 -3.36 -13.39 5.72
N GLU A 374 -3.95 -13.04 6.87
CA GLU A 374 -5.05 -13.79 7.48
C GLU A 374 -6.28 -13.82 6.57
N ILE A 375 -6.65 -12.67 5.99
CA ILE A 375 -7.78 -12.57 5.06
C ILE A 375 -7.50 -13.35 3.77
N GLU A 376 -6.32 -13.20 3.17
CA GLU A 376 -5.93 -13.91 1.94
C GLU A 376 -5.90 -15.44 2.14
N THR A 377 -5.35 -15.90 3.25
CA THR A 377 -5.36 -17.33 3.64
C THR A 377 -6.79 -17.85 3.74
N ARG A 378 -7.65 -17.09 4.45
CA ARG A 378 -9.05 -17.51 4.62
C ARG A 378 -9.83 -17.46 3.30
N ILE A 379 -9.57 -16.50 2.42
CA ILE A 379 -10.12 -16.45 1.06
C ILE A 379 -9.73 -17.73 0.29
N ALA A 380 -8.45 -18.09 0.28
CA ALA A 380 -7.96 -19.29 -0.42
C ALA A 380 -8.62 -20.61 0.10
N GLU A 381 -8.81 -20.71 1.43
CA GLU A 381 -9.54 -21.83 2.02
C GLU A 381 -11.00 -21.89 1.54
N LEU A 382 -11.71 -20.76 1.58
CA LEU A 382 -13.11 -20.69 1.17
C LEU A 382 -13.28 -20.93 -0.34
N GLU A 383 -12.38 -20.42 -1.17
CA GLU A 383 -12.37 -20.69 -2.60
C GLU A 383 -12.18 -22.19 -2.88
N LYS A 384 -11.26 -22.84 -2.19
CA LYS A 384 -11.04 -24.27 -2.30
C LYS A 384 -12.29 -25.08 -1.91
N LEU A 385 -13.00 -24.66 -0.86
CA LEU A 385 -14.26 -25.30 -0.44
C LEU A 385 -15.37 -25.11 -1.49
N LEU A 386 -15.43 -23.96 -2.18
CA LEU A 386 -16.43 -23.69 -3.20
C LEU A 386 -16.15 -24.39 -4.54
N VAL A 387 -14.89 -24.69 -4.85
CA VAL A 387 -14.45 -25.35 -6.10
C VAL A 387 -14.33 -26.87 -5.94
N ALA A 388 -14.27 -27.41 -4.70
CA ALA A 388 -14.19 -28.84 -4.49
C ALA A 388 -15.42 -29.54 -5.13
N PRO A 389 -15.23 -30.57 -5.97
CA PRO A 389 -16.33 -31.28 -6.61
C PRO A 389 -17.06 -32.14 -5.58
N ASP A 390 -18.00 -31.52 -4.86
CA ASP A 390 -19.00 -32.24 -4.10
C ASP A 390 -20.09 -32.72 -5.08
N THR A 391 -20.31 -34.03 -5.13
CA THR A 391 -21.32 -34.64 -6.00
C THR A 391 -22.73 -34.09 -5.77
N GLN A 392 -23.04 -33.64 -4.54
CA GLN A 392 -24.33 -33.00 -4.20
C GLN A 392 -24.42 -31.58 -4.81
N ASN A 393 -23.34 -30.82 -4.78
CA ASN A 393 -23.31 -29.48 -5.38
C ASN A 393 -23.40 -29.54 -6.90
N LEU A 394 -22.75 -30.50 -7.55
CA LEU A 394 -22.87 -30.72 -9.02
C LEU A 394 -24.29 -31.14 -9.42
N ALA A 395 -24.92 -32.04 -8.66
CA ALA A 395 -26.30 -32.45 -8.91
C ALA A 395 -27.29 -31.28 -8.71
N ALA A 396 -27.05 -30.43 -7.70
CA ALA A 396 -27.83 -29.23 -7.45
C ALA A 396 -27.64 -28.19 -8.55
N LEU A 397 -26.43 -28.01 -9.07
CA LEU A 397 -26.13 -27.15 -10.23
C LEU A 397 -26.89 -27.60 -11.48
N VAL A 398 -26.83 -28.89 -11.81
CA VAL A 398 -27.56 -29.45 -12.98
C VAL A 398 -29.07 -29.25 -12.83
N LYS A 399 -29.62 -29.46 -11.63
CA LYS A 399 -31.06 -29.20 -11.37
C LYS A 399 -31.39 -27.70 -11.50
N TRP A 400 -30.54 -26.83 -11.03
CA TRP A 400 -30.71 -25.39 -11.15
C TRP A 400 -30.65 -24.94 -12.63
N GLU A 401 -29.67 -25.42 -13.41
CA GLU A 401 -29.59 -25.15 -14.85
C GLU A 401 -30.85 -25.63 -15.60
N ALA A 402 -31.32 -26.84 -15.32
CA ALA A 402 -32.53 -27.37 -15.92
C ALA A 402 -33.76 -26.50 -15.61
N GLY A 403 -33.87 -25.99 -14.39
CA GLY A 403 -34.90 -25.02 -13.99
C GLY A 403 -34.86 -23.71 -14.77
N LEU A 404 -33.67 -23.27 -15.19
CA LEU A 404 -33.51 -22.03 -15.96
C LEU A 404 -33.97 -22.18 -17.43
N VAL A 405 -33.81 -23.36 -18.00
CA VAL A 405 -34.15 -23.66 -19.40
C VAL A 405 -35.64 -24.05 -19.57
N GLY A 406 -36.23 -24.65 -18.51
CA GLY A 406 -37.54 -25.31 -18.58
C GLY A 406 -38.77 -24.45 -18.28
N GLU A 407 -38.64 -23.29 -17.64
CA GLU A 407 -39.80 -22.48 -17.21
C GLU A 407 -39.92 -21.16 -17.97
N LYS A 408 -41.02 -20.98 -18.71
CA LYS A 408 -41.55 -19.65 -19.04
C LYS A 408 -42.00 -19.01 -17.74
N LYS A 409 -41.11 -18.26 -17.07
CA LYS A 409 -41.40 -17.53 -15.84
C LYS A 409 -42.53 -16.53 -16.13
N GLN A 410 -43.64 -16.68 -15.43
CA GLN A 410 -44.77 -15.74 -15.55
C GLN A 410 -44.43 -14.45 -14.78
N TRP A 411 -43.73 -13.56 -15.45
CA TRP A 411 -43.67 -12.19 -15.05
C TRP A 411 -44.91 -11.46 -15.50
N LEU A 412 -45.73 -10.96 -14.55
CA LEU A 412 -46.95 -10.23 -14.87
C LEU A 412 -46.64 -8.73 -14.77
N ALA A 413 -46.98 -8.01 -15.84
CA ALA A 413 -46.95 -6.56 -15.85
C ALA A 413 -48.05 -6.01 -14.91
N LEU A 414 -47.73 -4.86 -14.26
CA LEU A 414 -48.72 -4.13 -13.45
C LEU A 414 -49.82 -3.61 -14.36
N GLY A 415 -51.08 -3.65 -13.87
CA GLY A 415 -52.23 -2.99 -14.49
C GLY A 415 -52.42 -1.58 -13.89
N GLU A 416 -53.16 -0.73 -14.60
CA GLU A 416 -53.56 0.62 -14.14
C GLU A 416 -52.38 1.43 -13.55
N ILE A 417 -51.31 1.58 -14.31
CA ILE A 417 -50.12 2.28 -13.82
C ILE A 417 -50.31 3.79 -13.94
N SER A 418 -50.07 4.51 -12.85
CA SER A 418 -49.76 5.92 -12.81
C SER A 418 -48.30 6.14 -12.42
N ALA A 419 -47.63 7.09 -13.05
CA ALA A 419 -46.23 7.41 -12.75
C ALA A 419 -46.05 8.93 -12.63
N ARG A 420 -45.22 9.36 -11.65
CA ARG A 420 -44.85 10.75 -11.43
C ARG A 420 -43.37 10.86 -11.09
N ALA A 421 -42.77 11.97 -11.44
CA ALA A 421 -41.38 12.29 -11.09
C ALA A 421 -41.33 13.60 -10.28
N GLU A 422 -40.42 13.70 -9.34
CA GLU A 422 -40.22 14.94 -8.54
C GLU A 422 -39.80 16.12 -9.43
N SER A 423 -39.02 15.85 -10.49
CA SER A 423 -38.65 16.85 -11.52
C SER A 423 -39.84 17.38 -12.34
N GLY A 424 -40.98 16.71 -12.33
CA GLY A 424 -42.09 16.93 -13.25
C GLY A 424 -41.87 16.35 -14.62
N ALA A 425 -41.04 15.32 -14.77
CA ALA A 425 -40.87 14.51 -15.99
C ALA A 425 -42.17 13.79 -16.35
N THR A 426 -42.39 13.56 -17.65
CA THR A 426 -43.58 12.88 -18.20
C THR A 426 -43.25 11.41 -18.55
N PHE A 427 -44.28 10.56 -18.43
CA PHE A 427 -44.15 9.11 -18.69
C PHE A 427 -45.11 8.73 -19.82
N THR A 428 -44.55 8.23 -20.93
CA THR A 428 -45.31 7.75 -22.07
C THR A 428 -45.27 6.24 -22.12
N ARG A 429 -46.44 5.59 -22.06
CA ARG A 429 -46.51 4.13 -22.18
C ARG A 429 -46.32 3.73 -23.66
N LEU A 430 -45.45 2.76 -23.92
CA LEU A 430 -45.24 2.17 -25.26
C LEU A 430 -46.01 0.86 -25.41
N ASP A 431 -46.12 0.38 -26.68
CA ASP A 431 -46.89 -0.81 -27.04
C ASP A 431 -46.40 -2.10 -26.34
N ASP A 432 -45.12 -2.19 -26.01
CA ASP A 432 -44.55 -3.32 -25.25
C ASP A 432 -44.79 -3.23 -23.72
N GLY A 433 -45.56 -2.21 -23.30
CA GLY A 433 -45.90 -1.95 -21.92
C GLY A 433 -44.78 -1.31 -21.09
N SER A 434 -43.66 -0.89 -21.68
CA SER A 434 -42.63 -0.09 -21.03
C SER A 434 -43.02 1.41 -20.96
N TYR A 435 -42.34 2.16 -20.14
CA TYR A 435 -42.51 3.60 -19.96
C TYR A 435 -41.29 4.36 -20.45
N LEU A 436 -41.48 5.26 -21.43
CA LEU A 436 -40.48 6.21 -21.88
C LEU A 436 -40.61 7.51 -21.07
N VAL A 437 -39.52 7.97 -20.50
CA VAL A 437 -39.47 9.16 -19.65
C VAL A 437 -39.01 10.36 -20.47
N GLY A 438 -39.87 11.36 -20.56
CA GLY A 438 -39.64 12.59 -21.32
C GLY A 438 -39.83 13.86 -20.47
N GLY A 439 -39.99 15.03 -21.12
CA GLY A 439 -40.25 16.30 -20.46
C GLY A 439 -39.06 16.84 -19.65
N LYS A 440 -39.36 17.51 -18.50
CA LYS A 440 -38.34 18.12 -17.63
C LYS A 440 -37.32 17.10 -17.14
N SER A 441 -36.07 17.52 -17.05
CA SER A 441 -34.96 16.71 -16.50
C SER A 441 -34.22 17.52 -15.45
N ALA A 442 -34.05 16.95 -14.27
CA ALA A 442 -33.24 17.49 -13.17
C ALA A 442 -31.95 16.69 -13.01
N PRO A 443 -30.94 17.21 -12.32
CA PRO A 443 -29.71 16.45 -12.01
C PRO A 443 -30.00 15.17 -11.22
N THR A 444 -30.94 15.21 -10.29
CA THR A 444 -31.45 14.08 -9.51
C THR A 444 -32.94 13.95 -9.70
N ASP A 445 -33.50 12.75 -9.57
CA ASP A 445 -34.93 12.53 -9.71
C ASP A 445 -35.41 11.34 -8.85
N THR A 446 -36.66 11.37 -8.47
CA THR A 446 -37.35 10.26 -7.80
C THR A 446 -38.60 9.91 -8.61
N TYR A 447 -38.68 8.68 -9.11
CA TYR A 447 -39.90 8.22 -9.79
C TYR A 447 -40.76 7.45 -8.81
N THR A 448 -42.03 7.84 -8.72
CA THR A 448 -43.06 7.11 -7.98
C THR A 448 -44.02 6.49 -8.98
N ILE A 449 -44.10 5.17 -8.96
CA ILE A 449 -44.92 4.36 -9.89
C ILE A 449 -45.98 3.61 -9.06
N GLU A 450 -47.23 3.80 -9.32
CA GLU A 450 -48.32 3.06 -8.71
C GLU A 450 -49.00 2.17 -9.73
N GLY A 451 -49.30 0.92 -9.36
CA GLY A 451 -49.94 -0.05 -10.25
C GLY A 451 -50.67 -1.15 -9.49
N ILE A 452 -51.48 -1.90 -10.20
CA ILE A 452 -52.24 -3.00 -9.61
C ILE A 452 -51.62 -4.33 -10.02
N ALA A 453 -51.18 -5.13 -9.04
CA ALA A 453 -50.74 -6.50 -9.23
C ALA A 453 -51.92 -7.47 -9.12
N LYS A 454 -52.16 -8.22 -10.18
CA LYS A 454 -53.23 -9.25 -10.21
C LYS A 454 -52.92 -10.53 -9.45
N ASN A 455 -51.65 -10.69 -9.02
CA ASN A 455 -51.19 -11.82 -8.24
C ASN A 455 -51.80 -11.78 -6.83
N THR A 456 -52.00 -12.95 -6.21
CA THR A 456 -52.44 -13.06 -4.80
C THR A 456 -51.33 -12.74 -3.80
N ALA A 457 -50.09 -13.02 -4.18
CA ALA A 457 -48.91 -12.72 -3.37
C ALA A 457 -47.75 -12.35 -4.34
N ILE A 458 -46.88 -11.44 -3.90
CA ILE A 458 -45.70 -11.02 -4.64
C ILE A 458 -44.48 -11.53 -3.91
N THR A 459 -43.61 -12.25 -4.61
CA THR A 459 -42.36 -12.78 -4.09
C THR A 459 -41.12 -12.13 -4.73
N ALA A 460 -41.25 -11.55 -5.91
CA ALA A 460 -40.18 -10.88 -6.61
C ALA A 460 -40.67 -9.75 -7.52
N VAL A 461 -39.79 -8.79 -7.75
CA VAL A 461 -39.95 -7.64 -8.68
C VAL A 461 -38.87 -7.74 -9.74
N ARG A 462 -39.21 -7.50 -11.01
CA ARG A 462 -38.29 -7.33 -12.12
C ARG A 462 -38.41 -5.91 -12.64
N LEU A 463 -37.28 -5.23 -12.73
CA LEU A 463 -37.10 -3.96 -13.40
C LEU A 463 -36.29 -4.17 -14.67
N ASP A 464 -36.93 -3.99 -15.83
CA ASP A 464 -36.22 -3.89 -17.10
C ASP A 464 -35.86 -2.44 -17.36
N VAL A 465 -34.63 -2.16 -17.75
CA VAL A 465 -34.14 -0.86 -18.21
C VAL A 465 -33.72 -1.01 -19.68
N LEU A 466 -34.36 -0.25 -20.55
CA LEU A 466 -34.42 -0.54 -21.96
C LEU A 466 -33.87 0.62 -22.78
N ASN A 467 -33.24 0.30 -23.90
CA ASN A 467 -32.82 1.30 -24.87
C ASN A 467 -34.01 1.87 -25.66
N HIS A 468 -33.86 3.11 -26.11
CA HIS A 468 -34.79 3.74 -27.06
C HIS A 468 -34.04 4.75 -27.90
N GLU A 469 -34.38 4.83 -29.19
CA GLU A 469 -33.75 5.72 -30.17
C GLU A 469 -33.73 7.19 -29.78
N SER A 470 -34.74 7.66 -29.04
CA SER A 470 -34.84 9.02 -28.55
C SER A 470 -33.98 9.31 -27.31
N LEU A 471 -33.37 8.28 -26.66
CA LEU A 471 -32.57 8.43 -25.46
C LEU A 471 -31.09 8.50 -25.82
N SER A 472 -30.38 9.52 -25.33
CA SER A 472 -28.92 9.66 -25.49
C SER A 472 -28.45 9.31 -26.92
N HIS A 473 -29.21 9.70 -27.93
CA HIS A 473 -28.99 9.32 -29.36
C HIS A 473 -28.94 7.80 -29.60
N GLY A 474 -29.80 7.02 -28.93
CA GLY A 474 -29.89 5.57 -29.04
C GLY A 474 -28.76 4.81 -28.34
N LYS A 475 -27.98 5.46 -27.48
CA LYS A 475 -26.77 4.88 -26.87
C LYS A 475 -26.96 4.34 -25.43
N GLY A 476 -28.18 4.15 -24.95
CA GLY A 476 -28.42 3.52 -23.68
C GLY A 476 -29.73 3.85 -22.99
N PRO A 477 -30.03 3.21 -21.85
CA PRO A 477 -31.29 3.34 -21.13
C PRO A 477 -31.38 4.61 -20.26
N GLY A 478 -30.30 5.37 -20.13
CA GLY A 478 -30.29 6.64 -19.38
C GLY A 478 -30.84 7.80 -20.21
N ARG A 479 -31.48 8.78 -19.54
CA ARG A 479 -32.12 9.93 -20.22
C ARG A 479 -31.13 10.80 -20.98
N LYS A 480 -29.94 11.09 -20.42
CA LYS A 480 -28.99 12.05 -20.98
C LYS A 480 -27.63 11.44 -21.38
N LYS A 481 -27.07 10.56 -20.58
CA LYS A 481 -25.67 10.10 -20.71
C LYS A 481 -25.51 8.64 -21.14
N GLY A 482 -26.57 7.99 -21.58
CA GLY A 482 -26.57 6.59 -22.00
C GLY A 482 -26.62 5.61 -20.84
N ASN A 483 -25.83 5.83 -19.78
CA ASN A 483 -25.88 5.09 -18.54
C ASN A 483 -26.91 5.66 -17.57
N PHE A 484 -27.30 4.88 -16.55
CA PHE A 484 -28.14 5.32 -15.44
C PHE A 484 -27.51 4.89 -14.12
N VAL A 485 -27.99 5.46 -13.00
CA VAL A 485 -27.71 4.99 -11.65
C VAL A 485 -29.03 4.94 -10.87
N LEU A 486 -29.45 3.74 -10.50
CA LEU A 486 -30.56 3.52 -9.58
C LEU A 486 -29.98 3.40 -8.17
N ASN A 487 -30.08 4.45 -7.38
CA ASN A 487 -29.49 4.49 -6.03
C ASN A 487 -30.29 3.64 -5.04
N GLU A 488 -31.63 3.63 -5.15
CA GLU A 488 -32.47 2.83 -4.26
C GLU A 488 -33.82 2.53 -4.92
N ILE A 489 -34.32 1.30 -4.71
CA ILE A 489 -35.67 0.88 -5.08
C ILE A 489 -36.46 0.50 -3.82
N GLU A 490 -37.65 1.06 -3.66
CA GLU A 490 -38.56 0.73 -2.58
C GLU A 490 -39.89 0.21 -3.13
N LEU A 491 -40.50 -0.73 -2.42
CA LEU A 491 -41.82 -1.27 -2.74
C LEU A 491 -42.72 -1.17 -1.51
N VAL A 492 -43.93 -0.60 -1.69
CA VAL A 492 -44.95 -0.50 -0.66
C VAL A 492 -46.27 -1.08 -1.22
N SER A 493 -46.92 -2.00 -0.48
CA SER A 493 -48.28 -2.42 -0.80
C SER A 493 -49.29 -1.46 -0.14
N ALA A 494 -50.37 -1.08 -0.80
CA ALA A 494 -51.48 -0.41 -0.14
C ALA A 494 -52.16 -1.40 0.81
N ALA A 495 -52.22 -1.07 2.11
CA ALA A 495 -52.92 -1.87 3.08
C ALA A 495 -54.36 -1.44 3.25
N ASP A 496 -55.23 -2.36 3.63
CA ASP A 496 -56.60 -2.11 4.02
C ASP A 496 -56.75 -1.39 5.36
N SER A 497 -55.64 -1.10 6.08
CA SER A 497 -55.64 -0.36 7.33
C SER A 497 -55.42 1.12 7.08
N PRO A 498 -56.36 2.02 7.50
CA PRO A 498 -56.20 3.43 7.33
C PRO A 498 -54.99 3.96 8.11
N SER A 499 -54.26 4.91 7.52
CA SER A 499 -53.25 5.72 8.20
C SER A 499 -53.84 6.41 9.44
N LYS A 500 -53.01 6.72 10.44
CA LYS A 500 -53.43 7.48 11.62
C LYS A 500 -53.36 8.97 11.34
N ARG A 501 -54.44 9.68 11.59
CA ARG A 501 -54.53 11.13 11.33
C ARG A 501 -54.08 11.93 12.55
N GLY A 502 -52.98 12.66 12.43
CA GLY A 502 -52.41 13.46 13.53
C GLY A 502 -51.63 14.67 13.06
N ARG A 503 -51.31 15.55 14.02
CA ARG A 503 -50.57 16.80 13.77
C ARG A 503 -49.22 16.85 14.50
N PHE A 504 -49.14 16.31 15.73
CA PHE A 504 -47.90 16.36 16.50
C PHE A 504 -47.32 14.99 16.63
N VAL A 505 -46.01 14.86 16.39
CA VAL A 505 -45.21 13.65 16.70
C VAL A 505 -44.31 13.99 17.86
N ARG A 506 -44.45 13.24 18.96
CA ARG A 506 -43.78 13.52 20.22
C ARG A 506 -43.04 12.30 20.75
N ILE A 507 -41.81 12.52 21.18
CA ILE A 507 -40.98 11.55 21.90
C ILE A 507 -40.82 12.03 23.34
N ASP A 508 -41.30 11.26 24.31
CA ASP A 508 -41.12 11.49 25.73
C ASP A 508 -40.11 10.47 26.29
N LEU A 509 -39.20 10.93 27.14
CA LEU A 509 -38.25 10.09 27.86
C LEU A 509 -38.39 10.30 29.36
N PRO A 510 -39.29 9.52 30.05
CA PRO A 510 -39.58 9.68 31.48
C PRO A 510 -38.45 9.16 32.37
N GLY A 511 -38.21 9.78 33.51
CA GLY A 511 -37.23 9.36 34.53
C GLY A 511 -36.22 10.41 34.90
N LYS A 512 -35.78 10.39 36.20
CA LYS A 512 -34.70 11.25 36.68
C LYS A 512 -33.35 10.86 36.01
N ASP A 513 -32.53 11.83 35.78
CA ASP A 513 -31.15 11.67 35.24
C ASP A 513 -31.08 11.05 33.83
N LYS A 514 -32.15 11.12 33.05
CA LYS A 514 -32.18 10.72 31.65
C LYS A 514 -31.57 11.82 30.76
N ILE A 515 -31.14 11.40 29.57
CA ILE A 515 -30.56 12.28 28.55
C ILE A 515 -31.24 11.96 27.21
N LEU A 516 -32.00 12.93 26.68
CA LEU A 516 -32.68 12.77 25.40
C LEU A 516 -31.81 13.32 24.29
N ASN A 517 -31.37 12.46 23.38
CA ASN A 517 -30.74 12.84 22.12
C ASN A 517 -31.26 11.97 20.96
N ILE A 518 -31.49 12.63 19.83
CA ILE A 518 -32.12 12.07 18.63
C ILE A 518 -31.36 12.63 17.43
N ALA A 519 -30.98 11.77 16.45
CA ALA A 519 -30.34 12.23 15.23
C ALA A 519 -31.35 12.76 14.22
N GLU A 520 -32.46 12.03 13.99
CA GLU A 520 -33.49 12.45 13.04
C GLU A 520 -34.83 11.78 13.37
N VAL A 521 -35.94 12.48 13.12
CA VAL A 521 -37.30 11.93 13.15
C VAL A 521 -37.98 12.25 11.83
N GLN A 522 -38.23 11.22 11.04
CA GLN A 522 -38.93 11.33 9.75
C GLN A 522 -40.39 10.94 9.97
N VAL A 523 -41.31 11.72 9.45
CA VAL A 523 -42.76 11.48 9.55
C VAL A 523 -43.35 11.45 8.15
N PHE A 524 -43.92 10.33 7.75
CA PHE A 524 -44.37 10.12 6.38
C PHE A 524 -45.88 10.16 6.25
N SER A 525 -46.35 11.04 5.35
CA SER A 525 -47.71 11.06 4.79
C SER A 525 -47.63 10.53 3.35
N GLY A 526 -47.99 9.27 3.14
CA GLY A 526 -47.67 8.58 1.90
C GLY A 526 -46.13 8.48 1.70
N ALA A 527 -45.62 9.00 0.60
CA ALA A 527 -44.17 9.01 0.30
C ALA A 527 -43.43 10.26 0.82
N GLU A 528 -44.16 11.32 1.21
CA GLU A 528 -43.57 12.59 1.62
C GLU A 528 -43.14 12.57 3.10
N ASN A 529 -41.87 12.93 3.39
CA ASN A 529 -41.43 13.22 4.77
C ASN A 529 -41.89 14.62 5.16
N VAL A 530 -43.05 14.70 5.82
CA VAL A 530 -43.71 15.97 6.20
C VAL A 530 -43.02 16.63 7.40
N ALA A 531 -42.16 15.94 8.14
CA ALA A 531 -41.39 16.50 9.26
C ALA A 531 -40.43 17.62 8.81
N LEU A 532 -39.87 17.52 7.59
CA LEU A 532 -38.94 18.52 7.02
C LEU A 532 -39.53 19.93 6.94
N LYS A 533 -40.87 20.07 6.89
CA LYS A 533 -41.59 21.34 6.86
C LYS A 533 -42.17 21.70 8.22
N GLY A 534 -41.98 20.84 9.23
CA GLY A 534 -42.50 20.99 10.57
C GLY A 534 -41.71 21.98 11.43
N LYS A 535 -42.27 22.26 12.63
CA LYS A 535 -41.58 23.06 13.66
C LYS A 535 -41.26 22.19 14.86
N ALA A 536 -39.97 21.94 15.11
CA ALA A 536 -39.56 21.13 16.24
C ALA A 536 -39.32 21.94 17.51
N SER A 537 -39.62 21.34 18.67
CA SER A 537 -39.36 21.85 20.01
C SER A 537 -38.87 20.74 20.93
N GLN A 538 -38.15 21.08 22.00
CA GLN A 538 -37.69 20.13 23.00
C GLN A 538 -37.57 20.74 24.40
N ALA A 539 -37.36 19.93 25.40
CA ALA A 539 -37.24 20.31 26.81
C ALA A 539 -35.93 21.09 27.11
N GLY A 540 -35.79 22.28 26.49
CA GLY A 540 -34.53 23.05 26.52
C GLY A 540 -33.43 22.47 25.64
N ASN A 541 -32.38 23.24 25.43
CA ASN A 541 -31.26 22.83 24.58
C ASN A 541 -30.00 22.59 25.41
N TYR A 542 -29.26 21.52 25.07
CA TYR A 542 -27.89 21.35 25.53
C TYR A 542 -26.97 22.00 24.50
N ALA A 543 -26.23 23.03 24.90
CA ALA A 543 -25.43 23.84 23.99
C ALA A 543 -26.22 24.30 22.75
N ASP A 544 -25.68 24.16 21.58
CA ASP A 544 -26.25 24.52 20.27
C ASP A 544 -27.12 23.43 19.62
N ALA A 545 -27.34 22.30 20.32
CA ALA A 545 -28.03 21.11 19.79
C ALA A 545 -29.59 21.33 19.87
N VAL A 546 -30.09 22.20 19.01
CA VAL A 546 -31.50 22.58 18.95
C VAL A 546 -32.41 21.49 18.39
N ALA A 547 -33.69 21.51 18.71
CA ALA A 547 -34.68 20.52 18.30
C ALA A 547 -34.78 20.35 16.78
N GLY A 548 -34.56 21.40 15.99
CA GLY A 548 -34.67 21.41 14.54
C GLY A 548 -33.63 20.52 13.85
N ARG A 549 -32.52 20.15 14.51
CA ARG A 549 -31.53 19.21 13.98
C ARG A 549 -32.12 17.83 13.74
N ALA A 550 -33.15 17.44 14.43
CA ALA A 550 -33.79 16.14 14.26
C ALA A 550 -34.90 16.14 13.20
N ILE A 551 -35.03 17.17 12.37
CA ILE A 551 -35.93 17.25 11.21
C ILE A 551 -35.27 17.95 10.01
N ASP A 552 -33.91 17.97 9.93
CA ASP A 552 -33.18 18.66 8.86
C ASP A 552 -32.84 17.75 7.67
N GLY A 553 -33.20 16.48 7.76
CA GLY A 553 -32.94 15.46 6.77
C GLY A 553 -31.55 14.76 6.91
N ASN A 554 -30.76 15.14 7.92
CA ASN A 554 -29.44 14.58 8.17
C ASN A 554 -29.51 13.41 9.17
N THR A 555 -29.54 12.20 8.68
CA THR A 555 -29.61 10.96 9.46
C THR A 555 -28.28 10.52 10.09
N ASN A 556 -27.23 11.33 10.03
CA ASN A 556 -25.92 11.00 10.61
C ASN A 556 -26.00 11.04 12.15
N GLY A 557 -25.87 9.89 12.81
CA GLY A 557 -25.98 9.76 14.26
C GLY A 557 -24.80 10.30 15.07
N LYS A 558 -23.80 10.94 14.47
CA LYS A 558 -22.61 11.48 15.16
C LYS A 558 -22.87 12.93 15.59
N TYR A 559 -22.68 13.25 16.87
CA TYR A 559 -22.90 14.59 17.43
C TYR A 559 -22.11 15.68 16.70
N GLN A 560 -20.87 15.40 16.34
CA GLN A 560 -20.00 16.35 15.63
C GLN A 560 -20.46 16.64 14.18
N ALA A 561 -21.37 15.83 13.62
CA ALA A 561 -21.95 16.09 12.30
C ALA A 561 -23.04 17.16 12.31
N GLY A 562 -23.35 17.74 13.48
CA GLY A 562 -24.37 18.78 13.63
C GLY A 562 -25.82 18.30 13.51
N SER A 563 -26.07 16.99 13.36
CA SER A 563 -27.39 16.37 13.11
C SER A 563 -28.16 15.99 14.39
N VAL A 564 -27.53 16.02 15.57
CA VAL A 564 -28.14 15.50 16.78
C VAL A 564 -28.82 16.61 17.57
N ALA A 565 -30.13 16.50 17.79
CA ALA A 565 -30.88 17.26 18.78
C ALA A 565 -30.59 16.71 20.18
N HIS A 566 -30.38 17.59 21.17
CA HIS A 566 -30.06 17.20 22.54
C HIS A 566 -30.76 18.10 23.53
N ALA A 567 -31.68 17.52 24.33
CA ALA A 567 -32.41 18.25 25.32
C ALA A 567 -31.53 18.65 26.53
N ALA A 568 -31.93 19.74 27.24
CA ALA A 568 -31.20 20.20 28.43
C ALA A 568 -31.19 19.15 29.55
N LEU A 569 -30.07 19.09 30.29
CA LEU A 569 -29.90 18.16 31.41
C LEU A 569 -30.68 18.62 32.66
N GLY A 570 -30.92 17.69 33.61
CA GLY A 570 -31.47 18.00 34.93
C GLY A 570 -32.97 18.26 35.02
N ARG A 571 -33.76 17.84 34.01
CA ARG A 571 -35.21 17.95 34.01
C ARG A 571 -35.86 16.60 34.34
N GLU A 572 -36.98 16.63 35.09
CA GLU A 572 -37.72 15.39 35.44
C GLU A 572 -38.43 14.74 34.25
N THR A 573 -38.83 15.56 33.25
CA THR A 573 -39.47 15.07 32.03
C THR A 573 -38.76 15.66 30.81
N LEU A 574 -38.21 14.81 30.01
CA LEU A 574 -37.57 15.16 28.74
C LEU A 574 -38.53 14.84 27.59
N PHE A 575 -38.64 15.77 26.66
CA PHE A 575 -39.40 15.55 25.44
C PHE A 575 -38.73 16.21 24.24
N TRP A 576 -39.04 15.67 23.07
CA TRP A 576 -38.87 16.27 21.76
C TRP A 576 -40.16 16.13 21.00
N GLU A 577 -40.55 17.14 20.21
CA GLU A 577 -41.84 17.17 19.50
C GLU A 577 -41.70 17.94 18.20
N VAL A 578 -42.36 17.47 17.11
CA VAL A 578 -42.54 18.22 15.87
C VAL A 578 -44.03 18.50 15.64
N ASP A 579 -44.36 19.76 15.36
CA ASP A 579 -45.67 20.22 14.85
C ASP A 579 -45.64 20.21 13.31
N LEU A 580 -46.45 19.37 12.67
CA LEU A 580 -46.58 19.24 11.22
C LEU A 580 -47.40 20.37 10.56
N GLY A 581 -47.85 21.34 11.35
CA GLY A 581 -48.64 22.50 10.91
C GLY A 581 -50.14 22.24 10.79
N GLU A 582 -50.53 21.06 10.32
CA GLU A 582 -51.93 20.63 10.16
C GLU A 582 -52.05 19.11 10.42
N GLN A 583 -53.27 18.64 10.60
CA GLN A 583 -53.53 17.19 10.69
C GLN A 583 -53.29 16.51 9.36
N ARG A 584 -52.46 15.51 9.37
CA ARG A 584 -52.09 14.69 8.18
C ARG A 584 -52.32 13.21 8.43
N ASP A 585 -52.54 12.48 7.37
CA ASP A 585 -52.63 11.02 7.39
C ASP A 585 -51.24 10.43 7.46
N ILE A 586 -50.77 10.03 8.65
CA ILE A 586 -49.43 9.51 8.89
C ILE A 586 -49.40 8.00 8.71
N SER A 587 -48.61 7.56 7.76
CA SER A 587 -48.45 6.14 7.44
C SER A 587 -47.32 5.50 8.22
N ARG A 588 -46.23 6.23 8.49
CA ARG A 588 -45.05 5.72 9.24
C ARG A 588 -44.23 6.83 9.87
N ILE A 589 -43.53 6.49 10.93
CA ILE A 589 -42.51 7.33 11.59
C ILE A 589 -41.20 6.57 11.66
N VAL A 590 -40.06 7.25 11.37
CA VAL A 590 -38.71 6.67 11.54
C VAL A 590 -37.96 7.51 12.55
N VAL A 591 -37.47 6.86 13.61
CA VAL A 591 -36.65 7.50 14.64
C VAL A 591 -35.18 7.03 14.48
N TRP A 592 -34.29 7.99 14.21
CA TRP A 592 -32.86 7.79 14.10
C TRP A 592 -32.17 8.15 15.40
N ASN A 593 -31.36 7.21 15.92
CA ASN A 593 -30.68 7.38 17.20
C ASN A 593 -29.28 7.95 17.02
N ARG A 594 -28.75 8.53 18.09
CA ARG A 594 -27.33 8.88 18.17
C ARG A 594 -26.46 7.63 18.25
N THR A 595 -25.35 7.57 17.47
CA THR A 595 -24.54 6.36 17.28
C THR A 595 -23.08 6.47 17.77
N ASP A 596 -22.61 7.68 18.09
CA ASP A 596 -21.24 7.91 18.56
C ASP A 596 -21.05 7.65 20.07
N ALA A 597 -19.82 7.44 20.50
CA ALA A 597 -19.39 7.34 21.90
C ALA A 597 -20.13 6.30 22.78
N GLY A 598 -20.80 5.30 22.18
CA GLY A 598 -21.54 4.28 22.94
C GLY A 598 -22.79 4.81 23.67
N VAL A 599 -23.29 6.01 23.33
CA VAL A 599 -24.41 6.66 24.07
C VAL A 599 -25.80 6.31 23.54
N GLY A 600 -25.90 5.45 22.52
CA GLY A 600 -27.20 4.98 21.98
C GLY A 600 -28.23 4.54 23.04
N PRO A 601 -27.88 3.80 24.10
CA PRO A 601 -28.81 3.40 25.16
C PRO A 601 -29.45 4.55 25.99
N ARG A 602 -29.00 5.80 25.82
CA ARG A 602 -29.61 6.95 26.48
C ARG A 602 -31.07 7.10 26.12
N LEU A 603 -31.48 6.67 24.93
CA LEU A 603 -32.89 6.71 24.48
C LEU A 603 -33.71 5.49 24.98
N ASP A 604 -33.17 4.58 25.79
CA ASP A 604 -33.89 3.41 26.35
C ASP A 604 -35.08 3.88 27.18
N GLY A 605 -36.26 3.32 26.88
CA GLY A 605 -37.49 3.61 27.57
C GLY A 605 -38.30 4.80 26.96
N PHE A 606 -37.96 5.24 25.75
CA PHE A 606 -38.72 6.32 25.12
C PHE A 606 -40.15 5.92 24.72
N LYS A 607 -41.07 6.88 24.85
CA LYS A 607 -42.44 6.77 24.35
C LYS A 607 -42.60 7.66 23.13
N LEU A 608 -43.00 7.05 22.01
CA LEU A 608 -43.38 7.77 20.79
C LEU A 608 -44.90 7.91 20.76
N SER A 609 -45.41 9.12 20.47
CA SER A 609 -46.84 9.43 20.41
C SER A 609 -47.17 10.25 19.16
N LEU A 610 -48.27 9.93 18.50
CA LEU A 610 -48.93 10.77 17.50
C LEU A 610 -50.17 11.43 18.15
N LEU A 611 -50.26 12.75 18.09
CA LEU A 611 -51.33 13.53 18.72
C LEU A 611 -52.14 14.28 17.66
N ASP A 612 -53.42 14.50 17.91
CA ASP A 612 -54.28 15.31 17.07
C ASP A 612 -54.04 16.82 17.26
N ASP A 613 -54.83 17.68 16.62
CA ASP A 613 -54.78 19.13 16.71
C ASP A 613 -55.13 19.68 18.10
N LYS A 614 -55.88 18.89 18.92
CA LYS A 614 -56.24 19.19 20.31
C LYS A 614 -55.29 18.56 21.32
N ARG A 615 -54.21 17.97 20.85
CA ARG A 615 -53.22 17.22 21.63
C ARG A 615 -53.76 15.93 22.28
N GLY A 616 -54.90 15.41 21.78
CA GLY A 616 -55.39 14.07 22.12
C GLY A 616 -54.48 12.99 21.51
N THR A 617 -54.19 11.95 22.28
CA THR A 617 -53.34 10.84 21.78
C THR A 617 -54.10 9.99 20.75
N VAL A 618 -53.69 10.04 19.52
CA VAL A 618 -54.20 9.19 18.41
C VAL A 618 -53.62 7.81 18.47
N TRP A 619 -52.30 7.76 18.75
CA TRP A 619 -51.54 6.54 18.87
C TRP A 619 -50.30 6.76 19.77
N SER A 620 -49.89 5.74 20.52
CA SER A 620 -48.61 5.79 21.25
C SER A 620 -48.09 4.42 21.55
N GLU A 621 -46.75 4.30 21.62
CA GLU A 621 -46.05 3.08 21.98
C GLU A 621 -44.75 3.40 22.76
N THR A 622 -44.42 2.54 23.75
CA THR A 622 -43.19 2.68 24.56
C THR A 622 -42.18 1.61 24.19
N TYR A 623 -40.97 2.02 23.89
CA TYR A 623 -39.85 1.16 23.47
C TYR A 623 -38.87 0.97 24.62
N LYS A 624 -38.78 -0.23 25.16
CA LYS A 624 -37.85 -0.56 26.27
C LYS A 624 -36.40 -0.35 25.91
N LYS A 625 -36.02 -0.59 24.63
CA LYS A 625 -34.68 -0.44 24.10
C LYS A 625 -34.62 0.54 22.95
N ALA A 626 -33.62 1.42 22.97
CA ALA A 626 -33.31 2.31 21.88
C ALA A 626 -32.89 1.52 20.63
N PRO A 627 -33.21 1.99 19.41
CA PRO A 627 -32.66 1.41 18.20
C PRO A 627 -31.14 1.59 18.17
N GLN A 628 -30.41 0.64 17.59
CA GLN A 628 -28.95 0.80 17.40
C GLN A 628 -28.62 1.96 16.45
N ARG A 629 -29.39 2.13 15.39
CA ARG A 629 -29.29 3.21 14.43
C ARG A 629 -30.64 3.86 14.18
N GLU A 630 -31.62 3.09 13.69
CA GLU A 630 -32.98 3.57 13.37
C GLU A 630 -34.05 2.56 13.74
N LYS A 631 -35.29 3.08 13.92
CA LYS A 631 -36.50 2.31 14.13
C LYS A 631 -37.61 2.87 13.25
N GLU A 632 -38.08 2.06 12.31
CA GLU A 632 -39.29 2.34 11.55
C GLU A 632 -40.53 1.84 12.28
N ILE A 633 -41.56 2.67 12.36
CA ILE A 633 -42.84 2.40 13.01
C ILE A 633 -43.95 2.61 11.98
N SER A 634 -44.68 1.59 11.60
CA SER A 634 -45.83 1.68 10.71
C SER A 634 -47.08 2.03 11.50
N LEU A 635 -47.85 3.06 11.05
CA LEU A 635 -49.10 3.50 11.64
C LEU A 635 -50.33 3.17 10.78
N GLY A 636 -50.15 2.33 9.73
CA GLY A 636 -51.14 2.01 8.72
C GLY A 636 -50.76 2.56 7.35
N GLY A 637 -51.52 2.27 6.30
CA GLY A 637 -51.27 2.83 4.96
C GLY A 637 -50.25 2.12 4.09
N GLY A 638 -50.01 0.82 4.31
CA GLY A 638 -49.20 -0.03 3.43
C GLY A 638 -48.03 -0.73 4.11
N GLN A 639 -47.76 -1.94 3.69
CA GLN A 639 -46.60 -2.73 4.14
C GLN A 639 -45.42 -2.47 3.20
N ARG A 640 -44.29 -1.99 3.75
CA ARG A 640 -43.05 -1.88 3.00
C ARG A 640 -42.42 -3.25 2.81
N ALA A 641 -42.04 -3.56 1.59
CA ALA A 641 -41.30 -4.76 1.28
C ALA A 641 -39.86 -4.65 1.80
N VAL A 642 -39.34 -5.75 2.33
CA VAL A 642 -37.92 -5.92 2.58
C VAL A 642 -37.37 -6.81 1.48
N PHE A 643 -36.44 -6.32 0.73
CA PHE A 643 -35.73 -7.11 -0.27
C PHE A 643 -34.62 -7.91 0.39
N SER A 644 -34.52 -9.20 0.07
CA SER A 644 -33.50 -10.12 0.62
C SER A 644 -32.33 -10.30 -0.33
N LEU A 645 -32.56 -10.12 -1.62
CA LEU A 645 -31.55 -10.33 -2.67
C LEU A 645 -31.87 -9.48 -3.90
N ALA A 646 -30.83 -8.95 -4.52
CA ALA A 646 -30.92 -8.34 -5.86
C ALA A 646 -29.91 -9.02 -6.79
N THR A 647 -30.35 -9.33 -8.03
CA THR A 647 -29.50 -9.88 -9.10
C THR A 647 -29.76 -9.11 -10.38
N SER A 648 -28.77 -8.98 -11.27
CA SER A 648 -28.86 -8.23 -12.50
C SER A 648 -28.29 -8.99 -13.70
N SER A 649 -28.65 -8.55 -14.91
CA SER A 649 -28.02 -9.02 -16.15
C SER A 649 -26.59 -8.50 -16.34
N PHE A 650 -26.23 -7.39 -15.69
CA PHE A 650 -24.89 -6.80 -15.66
C PHE A 650 -24.77 -5.77 -14.53
N ASP A 651 -23.62 -5.75 -13.86
CA ASP A 651 -23.25 -4.76 -12.86
C ASP A 651 -22.00 -3.99 -13.31
N GLN A 652 -22.07 -2.67 -13.25
CA GLN A 652 -20.90 -1.82 -13.40
C GLN A 652 -20.00 -1.94 -12.17
N GLU A 653 -18.68 -1.94 -12.38
CA GLU A 653 -17.72 -1.91 -11.26
C GLU A 653 -18.04 -0.78 -10.26
N LYS A 654 -18.09 -1.11 -8.97
CA LYS A 654 -18.50 -0.24 -7.85
C LYS A 654 -19.98 0.17 -7.81
N PHE A 655 -20.80 -0.20 -8.78
CA PHE A 655 -22.22 0.12 -8.88
C PHE A 655 -23.05 -1.16 -9.13
N GLY A 656 -22.94 -2.12 -8.21
CA GLY A 656 -23.68 -3.39 -8.30
C GLY A 656 -25.12 -3.27 -7.83
N VAL A 657 -26.00 -4.11 -8.37
CA VAL A 657 -27.46 -4.07 -8.10
C VAL A 657 -27.83 -4.23 -6.63
N ALA A 658 -27.01 -4.92 -5.84
CA ALA A 658 -27.22 -5.03 -4.39
C ALA A 658 -27.18 -3.68 -3.65
N LEU A 659 -26.51 -2.68 -4.23
CA LEU A 659 -26.46 -1.32 -3.68
C LEU A 659 -27.76 -0.52 -3.93
N ALA A 660 -28.67 -1.04 -4.74
CA ALA A 660 -29.99 -0.44 -4.94
C ALA A 660 -31.03 -0.89 -3.90
N ILE A 661 -30.64 -1.72 -2.91
CA ILE A 661 -31.50 -2.22 -1.83
C ILE A 661 -30.79 -2.19 -0.45
N ASP A 662 -29.71 -1.42 -0.32
CA ASP A 662 -28.89 -1.37 0.91
C ASP A 662 -29.36 -0.28 1.90
N GLY A 663 -30.41 0.46 1.54
CA GLY A 663 -30.96 1.57 2.34
C GLY A 663 -30.16 2.86 2.21
N ASN A 664 -29.22 2.95 1.26
CA ASN A 664 -28.36 4.11 1.06
C ASN A 664 -28.59 4.75 -0.31
N ALA A 665 -29.43 5.77 -0.35
CA ALA A 665 -29.70 6.55 -1.58
C ALA A 665 -28.64 7.63 -1.88
N GLY A 666 -27.42 7.54 -1.30
CA GLY A 666 -26.35 8.51 -1.53
C GLY A 666 -25.75 8.44 -2.95
N GLU A 667 -25.10 9.52 -3.40
CA GLU A 667 -24.60 9.66 -4.78
C GLU A 667 -23.65 8.54 -5.23
N HIS A 668 -22.92 7.90 -4.31
CA HIS A 668 -21.92 6.89 -4.63
C HIS A 668 -22.40 5.45 -4.39
N SER A 669 -23.70 5.23 -4.19
CA SER A 669 -24.33 3.92 -4.07
C SER A 669 -25.38 3.71 -5.14
N GLY A 670 -25.55 2.49 -5.63
CA GLY A 670 -26.62 2.16 -6.58
C GLY A 670 -26.22 1.21 -7.70
N TRP A 671 -27.16 0.88 -8.58
CA TRP A 671 -26.99 0.01 -9.75
C TRP A 671 -26.79 0.80 -11.03
N ALA A 672 -25.73 0.46 -11.79
CA ALA A 672 -25.40 1.02 -13.09
C ALA A 672 -24.89 -0.06 -14.05
N VAL A 673 -24.77 0.27 -15.36
CA VAL A 673 -24.50 -0.73 -16.42
C VAL A 673 -23.37 -0.37 -17.40
N ALA A 674 -22.60 0.71 -17.17
CA ALA A 674 -21.43 1.00 -18.01
C ALA A 674 -20.32 -0.06 -17.83
N PRO A 675 -19.57 -0.45 -18.87
CA PRO A 675 -19.60 0.08 -20.26
C PRO A 675 -20.66 -0.53 -21.19
N GLN A 676 -21.59 -1.35 -20.67
CA GLN A 676 -22.60 -2.05 -21.49
C GLN A 676 -23.91 -1.26 -21.65
N ALA A 677 -23.90 0.04 -21.44
CA ALA A 677 -25.08 0.89 -21.52
C ALA A 677 -25.85 0.82 -22.87
N GLY A 678 -25.20 0.37 -23.96
CA GLY A 678 -25.85 0.20 -25.28
C GLY A 678 -26.76 -1.03 -25.41
N LYS A 679 -26.95 -1.82 -24.33
CA LYS A 679 -27.79 -3.03 -24.33
C LYS A 679 -28.99 -2.84 -23.39
N ASP A 680 -30.03 -3.66 -23.60
CA ASP A 680 -31.11 -3.77 -22.63
C ASP A 680 -30.65 -4.58 -21.42
N HIS A 681 -31.01 -4.11 -20.24
CA HIS A 681 -30.65 -4.72 -18.98
C HIS A 681 -31.88 -4.99 -18.10
N HIS A 682 -31.75 -5.89 -17.15
CA HIS A 682 -32.77 -6.09 -16.14
C HIS A 682 -32.18 -6.45 -14.78
N ALA A 683 -32.91 -6.11 -13.73
CA ALA A 683 -32.66 -6.53 -12.37
C ALA A 683 -33.87 -7.25 -11.78
N VAL A 684 -33.60 -8.21 -10.90
CA VAL A 684 -34.61 -8.93 -10.14
C VAL A 684 -34.33 -8.74 -8.64
N PHE A 685 -35.35 -8.30 -7.93
CA PHE A 685 -35.34 -8.05 -6.51
C PHE A 685 -36.26 -9.05 -5.80
N GLU A 686 -35.69 -9.95 -4.99
CA GLU A 686 -36.44 -10.97 -4.24
C GLU A 686 -36.87 -10.37 -2.88
N LEU A 687 -38.10 -10.62 -2.47
CA LEU A 687 -38.62 -10.19 -1.18
C LEU A 687 -38.23 -11.19 -0.08
N ALA A 688 -37.90 -10.69 1.13
CA ALA A 688 -37.63 -11.50 2.31
C ALA A 688 -38.88 -12.26 2.77
N SER A 689 -40.07 -11.69 2.54
CA SER A 689 -41.37 -12.32 2.74
C SER A 689 -42.32 -11.86 1.65
N SER A 690 -43.29 -12.72 1.29
CA SER A 690 -44.28 -12.36 0.26
C SER A 690 -45.14 -11.19 0.69
N LEU A 691 -45.44 -10.30 -0.25
CA LEU A 691 -46.31 -9.16 -0.09
C LEU A 691 -47.67 -9.49 -0.71
N PRO A 692 -48.82 -9.06 -0.10
CA PRO A 692 -50.12 -9.20 -0.76
C PRO A 692 -50.13 -8.49 -2.12
N GLY A 693 -50.82 -9.07 -3.10
CA GLY A 693 -51.13 -8.40 -4.35
C GLY A 693 -52.09 -7.23 -4.16
N GLY A 694 -52.52 -6.60 -5.23
CA GLY A 694 -53.37 -5.41 -5.23
C GLY A 694 -52.61 -4.17 -5.60
N LYS A 695 -52.93 -3.03 -4.99
CA LYS A 695 -52.28 -1.76 -5.30
C LYS A 695 -50.87 -1.71 -4.70
N LEU A 696 -49.87 -1.51 -5.56
CA LEU A 696 -48.45 -1.43 -5.23
C LEU A 696 -47.94 -0.04 -5.59
N GLN A 697 -46.97 0.47 -4.79
CA GLN A 697 -46.23 1.69 -5.09
C GLN A 697 -44.71 1.35 -5.11
N PHE A 698 -44.04 1.71 -6.20
CA PHE A 698 -42.60 1.62 -6.37
C PHE A 698 -41.99 3.01 -6.34
N ILE A 699 -40.89 3.17 -5.62
CA ILE A 699 -40.13 4.40 -5.54
C ILE A 699 -38.71 4.10 -6.04
N LEU A 700 -38.30 4.77 -7.13
CA LEU A 700 -36.99 4.67 -7.73
C LEU A 700 -36.22 5.95 -7.46
N ARG A 701 -35.23 5.91 -6.57
CA ARG A 701 -34.39 7.07 -6.23
C ARG A 701 -33.15 7.11 -7.11
N GLN A 702 -32.86 8.25 -7.73
CA GLN A 702 -31.82 8.48 -8.70
C GLN A 702 -31.11 9.79 -8.36
N THR A 703 -30.16 9.70 -7.42
CA THR A 703 -29.47 10.86 -6.83
C THR A 703 -28.07 11.10 -7.43
N TYR A 704 -27.63 10.26 -8.36
CA TYR A 704 -26.37 10.46 -9.10
C TYR A 704 -26.60 11.39 -10.30
N GLY A 705 -25.90 12.50 -10.35
CA GLY A 705 -26.17 13.62 -11.25
C GLY A 705 -26.35 13.25 -12.73
N GLU A 706 -27.53 13.59 -13.30
CA GLU A 706 -27.94 13.42 -14.71
C GLU A 706 -28.00 11.96 -15.21
N HIS A 707 -28.03 10.94 -14.32
CA HIS A 707 -28.06 9.52 -14.69
C HIS A 707 -29.42 8.87 -14.39
N ALA A 708 -30.52 9.59 -14.62
CA ALA A 708 -31.86 9.04 -14.45
C ALA A 708 -32.24 8.06 -15.57
N ILE A 709 -33.03 7.02 -15.23
CA ILE A 709 -33.53 6.00 -16.16
C ILE A 709 -34.45 6.67 -17.19
N GLY A 710 -34.23 6.36 -18.47
CA GLY A 710 -35.00 6.91 -19.61
C GLY A 710 -36.11 6.02 -20.08
N ARG A 711 -35.96 4.69 -20.03
CA ARG A 711 -37.03 3.73 -20.39
C ARG A 711 -36.99 2.53 -19.48
N PHE A 712 -38.11 2.15 -18.92
CA PHE A 712 -38.20 1.02 -17.99
C PHE A 712 -39.54 0.27 -18.10
N LYS A 713 -39.54 -0.96 -17.55
CA LYS A 713 -40.76 -1.77 -17.38
C LYS A 713 -40.66 -2.47 -16.01
N ILE A 714 -41.75 -2.47 -15.25
CA ILE A 714 -41.83 -3.18 -13.97
C ILE A 714 -42.79 -4.37 -14.12
N SER A 715 -42.36 -5.52 -13.66
CA SER A 715 -43.12 -6.75 -13.60
C SER A 715 -42.97 -7.42 -12.24
N VAL A 716 -43.97 -8.17 -11.81
CA VAL A 716 -43.99 -8.88 -10.53
C VAL A 716 -44.21 -10.38 -10.73
N SER A 717 -43.74 -11.17 -9.79
CA SER A 717 -43.94 -12.63 -9.78
C SER A 717 -44.47 -13.11 -8.43
N SER A 718 -45.29 -14.16 -8.47
CA SER A 718 -45.78 -14.87 -7.28
C SER A 718 -45.17 -16.25 -7.10
N SER A 719 -44.18 -16.61 -7.88
CA SER A 719 -43.52 -17.91 -7.79
C SER A 719 -42.77 -18.06 -6.47
N SER A 720 -42.88 -19.24 -5.85
CA SER A 720 -42.10 -19.63 -4.69
C SER A 720 -40.64 -20.00 -5.03
N GLN A 721 -40.30 -20.09 -6.31
CA GLN A 721 -38.95 -20.34 -6.80
C GLN A 721 -38.21 -19.03 -7.04
N ALA A 722 -36.93 -19.01 -6.68
CA ALA A 722 -36.08 -17.84 -6.86
C ALA A 722 -35.92 -17.48 -8.33
N HIS A 723 -36.43 -16.32 -8.73
CA HIS A 723 -36.30 -15.76 -10.07
C HIS A 723 -35.12 -14.82 -10.13
N ARG A 724 -33.94 -15.37 -10.32
CA ARG A 724 -32.73 -14.56 -10.34
C ARG A 724 -32.40 -14.11 -11.76
N ALA A 725 -31.98 -12.85 -11.90
CA ALA A 725 -31.40 -12.38 -13.14
C ALA A 725 -30.06 -13.07 -13.37
N LEU A 726 -29.85 -13.56 -14.61
CA LEU A 726 -28.57 -14.11 -15.01
C LEU A 726 -27.74 -13.02 -15.70
N PRO A 727 -26.49 -12.85 -15.30
CA PRO A 727 -25.54 -12.07 -16.09
C PRO A 727 -25.48 -12.56 -17.52
N HIS A 728 -25.40 -11.64 -18.51
CA HIS A 728 -25.37 -11.99 -19.94
C HIS A 728 -24.35 -13.07 -20.26
N LYS A 729 -23.14 -12.96 -19.69
CA LYS A 729 -22.05 -13.92 -19.88
C LYS A 729 -22.43 -15.33 -19.41
N LEU A 730 -23.12 -15.45 -18.27
CA LEU A 730 -23.57 -16.75 -17.76
C LEU A 730 -24.71 -17.33 -18.58
N ALA A 731 -25.61 -16.50 -19.11
CA ALA A 731 -26.65 -16.93 -20.05
C ALA A 731 -26.05 -17.51 -21.33
N GLU A 732 -24.98 -16.92 -21.87
CA GLU A 732 -24.21 -17.43 -22.98
C GLU A 732 -23.55 -18.78 -22.64
N ILE A 733 -22.96 -18.94 -21.45
CA ILE A 733 -22.35 -20.21 -20.99
C ILE A 733 -23.42 -21.31 -20.84
N ILE A 734 -24.59 -21.01 -20.30
CA ILE A 734 -25.67 -21.97 -20.12
C ILE A 734 -26.21 -22.46 -21.48
N ALA A 735 -26.21 -21.61 -22.51
CA ALA A 735 -26.59 -21.99 -23.87
C ALA A 735 -25.60 -23.00 -24.49
N ILE A 736 -24.39 -23.12 -24.01
CA ILE A 736 -23.40 -24.11 -24.45
C ILE A 736 -23.74 -25.47 -23.79
N PRO A 737 -23.87 -26.55 -24.60
CA PRO A 737 -24.05 -27.89 -24.03
C PRO A 737 -22.96 -28.25 -23.02
N VAL A 738 -23.32 -28.85 -21.88
CA VAL A 738 -22.42 -29.13 -20.75
C VAL A 738 -21.11 -29.79 -21.19
N LYS A 739 -21.17 -30.77 -22.10
CA LYS A 739 -19.98 -31.48 -22.64
C LYS A 739 -19.06 -30.62 -23.54
N LYS A 740 -19.48 -29.41 -23.94
CA LYS A 740 -18.73 -28.52 -24.83
C LYS A 740 -18.21 -27.27 -24.09
N ARG A 741 -18.50 -27.13 -22.78
CA ARG A 741 -17.99 -26.03 -21.96
C ARG A 741 -16.52 -26.24 -21.62
N SER A 742 -15.74 -25.17 -21.61
CA SER A 742 -14.37 -25.19 -21.08
C SER A 742 -14.38 -25.29 -19.55
N GLU A 743 -13.28 -25.72 -18.95
CA GLU A 743 -13.11 -25.76 -17.49
C GLU A 743 -13.35 -24.37 -16.85
N THR A 744 -12.87 -23.32 -17.48
CA THR A 744 -13.08 -21.94 -17.02
C THR A 744 -14.56 -21.54 -17.02
N GLN A 745 -15.32 -21.92 -18.08
CA GLN A 745 -16.74 -21.67 -18.17
C GLN A 745 -17.53 -22.45 -17.11
N ALA A 746 -17.15 -23.71 -16.86
CA ALA A 746 -17.78 -24.54 -15.82
C ALA A 746 -17.50 -23.99 -14.43
N ALA A 747 -16.26 -23.56 -14.14
CA ALA A 747 -15.86 -22.95 -12.89
C ALA A 747 -16.61 -21.62 -12.63
N GLU A 748 -16.76 -20.78 -13.65
CA GLU A 748 -17.50 -19.51 -13.54
C GLU A 748 -18.97 -19.72 -13.19
N LEU A 749 -19.61 -20.72 -13.83
CA LEU A 749 -20.97 -21.08 -13.56
C LEU A 749 -21.16 -21.65 -12.14
N LEU A 750 -20.23 -22.52 -11.71
CA LEU A 750 -20.22 -23.08 -10.37
C LEU A 750 -20.01 -22.00 -9.29
N HIS A 751 -19.11 -21.06 -9.53
CA HIS A 751 -18.88 -19.93 -8.63
C HIS A 751 -20.15 -19.07 -8.47
N HIS A 752 -20.82 -18.73 -9.55
CA HIS A 752 -22.10 -18.01 -9.47
C HIS A 752 -23.15 -18.79 -8.72
N PHE A 753 -23.32 -20.09 -9.04
CA PHE A 753 -24.27 -20.97 -8.38
C PHE A 753 -24.00 -21.11 -6.88
N SER A 754 -22.73 -21.12 -6.44
CA SER A 754 -22.36 -21.21 -5.02
C SER A 754 -22.92 -20.07 -4.19
N GLY A 755 -23.05 -18.86 -4.77
CA GLY A 755 -23.71 -17.72 -4.15
C GLY A 755 -25.24 -17.83 -4.06
N LEU A 756 -25.82 -18.81 -4.74
CA LEU A 756 -27.26 -19.04 -4.83
C LEU A 756 -27.72 -20.29 -4.10
N ASN A 757 -26.82 -21.27 -3.91
CA ASN A 757 -27.13 -22.54 -3.28
C ASN A 757 -27.24 -22.39 -1.75
N PRO A 758 -28.33 -22.81 -1.09
CA PRO A 758 -28.50 -22.72 0.36
C PRO A 758 -27.37 -23.40 1.17
N GLN A 759 -26.69 -24.39 0.60
CA GLN A 759 -25.59 -25.09 1.26
C GLN A 759 -24.27 -24.28 1.23
N THR A 760 -24.04 -23.49 0.19
CA THR A 760 -22.79 -22.73 -0.03
C THR A 760 -22.94 -21.22 0.13
N ILE A 761 -24.18 -20.72 0.26
CA ILE A 761 -24.47 -19.28 0.34
C ILE A 761 -23.74 -18.58 1.50
N LYS A 762 -23.61 -19.25 2.67
CA LYS A 762 -22.89 -18.71 3.81
C LYS A 762 -21.40 -18.55 3.51
N THR A 763 -20.80 -19.58 2.91
CA THR A 763 -19.39 -19.61 2.50
C THR A 763 -19.12 -18.53 1.43
N SER A 764 -20.00 -18.39 0.44
CA SER A 764 -19.91 -17.36 -0.59
C SER A 764 -20.10 -15.94 -0.04
N ALA A 765 -21.00 -15.76 0.94
CA ALA A 765 -21.20 -14.48 1.62
C ALA A 765 -19.97 -14.09 2.46
N GLU A 766 -19.37 -15.06 3.19
CA GLU A 766 -18.13 -14.87 3.94
C GLU A 766 -16.98 -14.47 2.99
N LEU A 767 -16.82 -15.18 1.86
CA LEU A 767 -15.84 -14.86 0.83
C LEU A 767 -16.01 -13.43 0.29
N THR A 768 -17.25 -13.04 -0.03
CA THR A 768 -17.56 -11.69 -0.50
C THR A 768 -17.23 -10.63 0.56
N LYS A 769 -17.54 -10.91 1.83
CA LYS A 769 -17.20 -10.02 2.96
C LYS A 769 -15.68 -9.86 3.10
N LEU A 770 -14.92 -10.95 3.05
CA LEU A 770 -13.46 -10.94 3.17
C LEU A 770 -12.80 -10.21 2.00
N ARG A 771 -13.26 -10.42 0.77
CA ARG A 771 -12.78 -9.67 -0.41
C ARG A 771 -13.05 -8.16 -0.28
N ARG A 772 -14.20 -7.75 0.28
CA ARG A 772 -14.46 -6.34 0.60
C ARG A 772 -13.54 -5.80 1.70
N GLN A 773 -13.29 -6.60 2.73
CA GLN A 773 -12.36 -6.22 3.80
C GLN A 773 -10.95 -6.04 3.24
N LEU A 774 -10.49 -6.95 2.37
CA LEU A 774 -9.19 -6.87 1.70
C LEU A 774 -9.10 -5.60 0.83
N ALA A 775 -10.10 -5.33 0.00
CA ALA A 775 -10.18 -4.11 -0.82
C ALA A 775 -10.29 -2.82 0.01
N GLY A 776 -10.81 -2.93 1.24
CA GLY A 776 -10.94 -1.81 2.18
C GLY A 776 -9.69 -1.55 3.04
N LEU A 777 -8.67 -2.40 2.97
CA LEU A 777 -7.39 -2.20 3.64
C LEU A 777 -6.64 -1.02 2.98
N LYS A 778 -6.82 0.16 3.56
CA LYS A 778 -6.14 1.37 3.08
C LYS A 778 -4.82 1.51 3.84
N PRO A 779 -3.69 1.64 3.14
CA PRO A 779 -2.42 1.98 3.76
C PRO A 779 -2.54 3.21 4.65
N THR A 780 -1.93 3.17 5.82
CA THR A 780 -1.96 4.28 6.79
C THR A 780 -0.79 5.24 6.62
N THR A 781 0.19 4.85 5.80
CA THR A 781 1.40 5.62 5.57
C THR A 781 1.93 5.44 4.15
N THR A 782 2.85 6.32 3.77
CA THR A 782 3.59 6.27 2.50
C THR A 782 5.09 6.26 2.78
N VAL A 783 5.88 5.80 1.82
CA VAL A 783 7.35 5.84 1.85
C VAL A 783 7.86 6.52 0.58
N PRO A 784 8.79 7.49 0.68
CA PRO A 784 9.42 8.09 -0.48
C PRO A 784 10.28 7.06 -1.21
N VAL A 785 10.14 7.02 -2.52
CA VAL A 785 10.85 6.08 -3.41
C VAL A 785 11.49 6.81 -4.59
N MET A 786 12.37 6.14 -5.31
CA MET A 786 12.81 6.62 -6.61
C MET A 786 11.75 6.30 -7.67
N ARG A 787 11.68 7.17 -8.66
CA ARG A 787 10.92 6.95 -9.89
C ARG A 787 11.58 7.72 -11.01
N GLU A 788 11.91 7.04 -12.11
CA GLU A 788 12.52 7.68 -13.25
C GLU A 788 11.58 8.67 -13.94
N LEU A 789 12.14 9.74 -14.49
CA LEU A 789 11.40 10.66 -15.35
C LEU A 789 10.94 9.92 -16.62
N ALA A 790 9.72 10.17 -17.06
CA ALA A 790 9.27 9.67 -18.36
C ALA A 790 10.21 10.19 -19.45
N ALA A 791 10.61 9.31 -20.36
CA ALA A 791 11.36 9.75 -21.54
C ALA A 791 10.55 10.81 -22.29
N GLY A 792 11.10 12.01 -22.40
CA GLY A 792 10.50 13.16 -23.06
C GLY A 792 10.47 12.99 -24.59
#